data_c7042f9357ce3b2c6867ae104c395e28
#
_entry.id   c7042f9357ce3b2c6867ae104c395e28
#
_cell.length_a   1.000
_cell.length_b   1.000
_cell.length_c   1.000
_cell.angle_alpha   90.00
_cell.angle_beta   90.00
_cell.angle_gamma   90.00
#
_symmetry.space_group_name_H-M   'P 1'
#
loop_
_entity.id
_entity.type
_entity.pdbx_description
1 polymer ?
#
loop_
_entity_poly.entity_id
_entity_poly.type
_entity_poly.pdbx_seq_one_letter_code
_entity_poly.pdbx_strand_id
1 'polypeptide(L)'
;MEDKYQVNLKTKENPDGPRLCMAEDSGKGFMEQDGLYFKDLAGDGKLHPYEDWRLTAQERAEDLASRLNVEEMLGLMLHTPQQMLPGFSNPYLGDFTYGGREYRDTDGSVPVYAMTDQQKEFVEKDFIRHYLLSIVPDAHGSAMWTNQMQEAAEAAPFGVPVNISTDPRHGCTATDEFNAGAGGAISHWPENIGMAATFDPELEREYAGIAAKEYRAMGLTTALSPQIDIGTEPRWGRYSGSYGESSRLAADMARAYCDGMQTTEGSADGWGADSVIAMAKHWPGAGAVEAGREAHFPCGKYAVYPGGNFEDHLIPFTEGAFDLSGGTGKAAAIMPSYVIATGQDQENGEDVGIAFNRYLMTTLLREKYGYDEMVCTDWGLTDPLGPMNLMIGGKCWGVEELTPEERCLKIMEAGNDQFGGLSDIDRLKKAYQLGVEKYGQDAMEQRIRRSAVRILRNMFRVGLFENPYVDADKANDLVGTEEYCKRGFAAQLKSIVMLKNRGQMLPLAKKTKIYVPKQYSPAGRNWMMRMDPETNEIPVPTEILEKYFILVDTPEEADAAIVFMRMPKNEKTGMDSGYSQADREAGGNGYVPITRQYRPYTAEYAREESLAGGDPREDFTNRCYKGKTVTAYQAADLDALLDTRKAMGDKPVIACVSSDGPMVVAEFEGKADGILMGFGVTYEAFLQLICGDAEPCGLLPFQMPANMKTVERQKEDVPFDMECHVDSEGHVYDFAFGMNWSGVIADERVARYGWK
;
A
#
# COMPACT_ATOMS: atom_id res chain seq x y z
N MET A 1 -19.58 -19.78 -24.59
CA MET A 1 -19.56 -19.77 -23.11
C MET A 1 -19.54 -18.36 -22.53
N GLU A 2 -18.90 -17.42 -23.20
CA GLU A 2 -18.82 -16.00 -22.79
C GLU A 2 -20.20 -15.33 -22.68
N ASP A 3 -21.09 -15.51 -23.64
CA ASP A 3 -22.42 -14.87 -23.67
C ASP A 3 -23.25 -15.01 -22.37
N LYS A 4 -23.00 -16.06 -21.58
CA LYS A 4 -23.74 -16.31 -20.34
C LYS A 4 -23.31 -15.39 -19.17
N TYR A 5 -22.11 -14.85 -19.23
CA TYR A 5 -21.51 -14.03 -18.16
C TYR A 5 -21.37 -12.56 -18.57
N GLN A 6 -21.77 -12.24 -19.80
CA GLN A 6 -21.81 -10.87 -20.28
C GLN A 6 -23.10 -10.20 -19.81
N VAL A 7 -22.98 -9.02 -19.21
CA VAL A 7 -24.12 -8.21 -18.75
C VAL A 7 -24.57 -7.32 -19.91
N ASN A 8 -25.84 -7.48 -20.32
CA ASN A 8 -26.44 -6.61 -21.32
C ASN A 8 -26.90 -5.30 -20.68
N LEU A 9 -26.60 -4.18 -21.33
CA LEU A 9 -26.80 -2.85 -20.77
C LEU A 9 -27.80 -2.03 -21.57
N LYS A 10 -28.70 -1.33 -20.87
CA LYS A 10 -29.55 -0.25 -21.39
C LYS A 10 -29.07 1.08 -20.87
N THR A 11 -29.09 2.12 -21.70
CA THR A 11 -28.55 3.44 -21.38
C THR A 11 -29.52 4.56 -21.66
N LYS A 12 -29.40 5.68 -20.95
CA LYS A 12 -30.04 6.96 -21.21
C LYS A 12 -29.04 8.10 -21.10
N GLU A 13 -29.10 9.01 -22.04
CA GLU A 13 -28.31 10.24 -22.02
C GLU A 13 -29.14 11.41 -21.50
N ASN A 14 -28.55 12.24 -20.66
CA ASN A 14 -29.15 13.48 -20.18
C ASN A 14 -28.43 14.69 -20.80
N PRO A 15 -29.16 15.66 -21.36
CA PRO A 15 -28.56 16.95 -21.71
C PRO A 15 -27.97 17.60 -20.44
N ASP A 16 -26.70 17.96 -20.51
CA ASP A 16 -25.96 18.59 -19.39
C ASP A 16 -25.99 17.79 -18.05
N GLY A 17 -26.17 16.44 -18.14
CA GLY A 17 -26.23 15.54 -16.99
C GLY A 17 -25.48 14.22 -17.24
N PRO A 18 -25.50 13.30 -16.28
CA PRO A 18 -24.78 12.05 -16.39
C PRO A 18 -25.44 11.10 -17.43
N ARG A 19 -24.61 10.31 -18.08
CA ARG A 19 -25.06 9.11 -18.77
C ARG A 19 -25.47 8.08 -17.73
N LEU A 20 -26.71 7.58 -17.84
CA LEU A 20 -27.24 6.54 -16.99
C LEU A 20 -27.09 5.17 -17.65
N CYS A 21 -26.55 4.19 -16.91
CA CYS A 21 -26.38 2.83 -17.38
C CYS A 21 -26.99 1.83 -16.39
N MET A 22 -27.65 0.79 -16.91
CA MET A 22 -28.37 -0.20 -16.12
C MET A 22 -28.34 -1.56 -16.82
N ALA A 23 -28.27 -2.66 -16.07
CA ALA A 23 -28.42 -4.00 -16.63
C ALA A 23 -29.85 -4.25 -17.12
N GLU A 24 -29.99 -4.89 -18.29
CA GLU A 24 -31.32 -5.22 -18.83
C GLU A 24 -32.11 -6.14 -17.90
N ASP A 25 -31.42 -7.10 -17.27
CA ASP A 25 -32.01 -8.15 -16.43
C ASP A 25 -32.08 -7.79 -14.93
N SER A 26 -31.68 -6.54 -14.54
CA SER A 26 -31.75 -6.11 -13.14
C SER A 26 -33.16 -5.99 -12.56
N GLY A 27 -34.19 -6.03 -13.40
CA GLY A 27 -35.58 -5.79 -13.00
C GLY A 27 -35.92 -4.31 -12.67
N LYS A 28 -34.93 -3.40 -12.79
CA LYS A 28 -35.07 -1.96 -12.57
C LYS A 28 -35.38 -1.22 -13.87
N GLY A 29 -35.82 0.04 -13.77
CA GLY A 29 -36.23 0.85 -14.89
C GLY A 29 -35.65 2.26 -14.90
N PHE A 30 -35.89 2.97 -16.01
CA PHE A 30 -35.69 4.42 -16.08
C PHE A 30 -37.05 5.12 -15.94
N MET A 31 -37.07 6.27 -15.30
CA MET A 31 -38.18 7.21 -15.29
C MET A 31 -37.77 8.51 -15.98
N GLU A 32 -38.74 9.21 -16.50
CA GLU A 32 -38.55 10.53 -17.12
C GLU A 32 -39.35 11.58 -16.35
N GLN A 33 -38.68 12.67 -15.97
CA GLN A 33 -39.32 13.82 -15.33
C GLN A 33 -38.69 15.10 -15.85
N ASP A 34 -39.54 16.05 -16.30
CA ASP A 34 -39.11 17.35 -16.84
C ASP A 34 -38.11 17.26 -18.01
N GLY A 35 -38.23 16.19 -18.81
CA GLY A 35 -37.35 15.93 -19.97
C GLY A 35 -35.97 15.35 -19.59
N LEU A 36 -35.76 14.95 -18.34
CA LEU A 36 -34.55 14.30 -17.84
C LEU A 36 -34.85 12.86 -17.43
N TYR A 37 -33.87 12.00 -17.60
CA TYR A 37 -33.94 10.60 -17.19
C TYR A 37 -33.31 10.37 -15.83
N PHE A 38 -33.91 9.46 -15.05
CA PHE A 38 -33.46 8.99 -13.75
C PHE A 38 -33.57 7.48 -13.69
N LYS A 39 -32.79 6.83 -12.82
CA LYS A 39 -32.94 5.39 -12.53
C LYS A 39 -34.05 5.22 -11.47
N ASP A 40 -34.98 4.28 -11.69
CA ASP A 40 -35.97 3.84 -10.70
C ASP A 40 -35.35 2.64 -9.93
N LEU A 41 -34.45 2.93 -9.00
CA LEU A 41 -33.73 1.92 -8.21
C LEU A 41 -34.59 1.36 -7.07
N ALA A 42 -35.53 2.16 -6.55
CA ALA A 42 -36.55 1.70 -5.61
C ALA A 42 -37.57 0.77 -6.25
N GLY A 43 -37.82 0.92 -7.57
CA GLY A 43 -38.76 0.12 -8.33
C GLY A 43 -40.23 0.46 -8.05
N ASP A 44 -40.50 1.68 -7.57
CA ASP A 44 -41.88 2.12 -7.23
C ASP A 44 -42.43 3.24 -8.17
N GLY A 45 -41.66 3.62 -9.17
CA GLY A 45 -42.02 4.61 -10.18
C GLY A 45 -42.09 6.04 -9.68
N LYS A 46 -41.43 6.34 -8.55
CA LYS A 46 -41.31 7.68 -7.97
C LYS A 46 -39.86 8.08 -7.87
N LEU A 47 -39.56 9.34 -8.24
CA LEU A 47 -38.24 9.89 -8.07
C LEU A 47 -37.98 10.21 -6.58
N HIS A 48 -37.13 9.43 -5.94
CA HIS A 48 -36.67 9.68 -4.58
C HIS A 48 -35.40 10.55 -4.59
N PRO A 49 -35.11 11.27 -3.50
CA PRO A 49 -33.91 12.12 -3.43
C PRO A 49 -32.61 11.38 -3.75
N TYR A 50 -32.44 10.12 -3.32
CA TYR A 50 -31.22 9.36 -3.61
C TYR A 50 -31.07 8.98 -5.10
N GLU A 51 -32.15 8.95 -5.87
CA GLU A 51 -32.17 8.66 -7.30
C GLU A 51 -31.98 9.93 -8.15
N ASP A 52 -32.15 11.13 -7.54
CA ASP A 52 -32.03 12.40 -8.20
C ASP A 52 -30.56 12.86 -8.26
N TRP A 53 -29.93 12.61 -9.39
CA TRP A 53 -28.51 12.96 -9.63
C TRP A 53 -28.21 14.47 -9.60
N ARG A 54 -29.21 15.34 -9.57
CA ARG A 54 -29.06 16.80 -9.44
C ARG A 54 -28.80 17.25 -8.00
N LEU A 55 -29.09 16.40 -7.03
CA LEU A 55 -28.84 16.64 -5.62
C LEU A 55 -27.37 16.31 -5.28
N THR A 56 -26.89 16.90 -4.18
CA THR A 56 -25.54 16.62 -3.69
C THR A 56 -25.38 15.16 -3.21
N ALA A 57 -24.16 14.64 -3.27
CA ALA A 57 -23.86 13.31 -2.75
C ALA A 57 -24.25 13.14 -1.28
N GLN A 58 -24.16 14.22 -0.47
CA GLN A 58 -24.58 14.24 0.94
C GLN A 58 -26.09 14.06 1.10
N GLU A 59 -26.90 14.87 0.39
CA GLU A 59 -28.38 14.78 0.45
C GLU A 59 -28.87 13.41 -0.01
N ARG A 60 -28.29 12.86 -1.07
CA ARG A 60 -28.58 11.53 -1.60
C ARG A 60 -28.24 10.43 -0.60
N ALA A 61 -27.06 10.51 0.03
CA ALA A 61 -26.61 9.54 1.02
C ALA A 61 -27.48 9.56 2.29
N GLU A 62 -27.90 10.74 2.75
CA GLU A 62 -28.80 10.88 3.89
C GLU A 62 -30.20 10.29 3.61
N ASP A 63 -30.77 10.57 2.44
CA ASP A 63 -32.04 10.00 2.04
C ASP A 63 -31.99 8.46 1.96
N LEU A 64 -30.98 7.91 1.24
CA LEU A 64 -30.84 6.47 1.12
C LEU A 64 -30.60 5.80 2.47
N ALA A 65 -29.68 6.32 3.29
CA ALA A 65 -29.41 5.77 4.62
C ALA A 65 -30.67 5.81 5.54
N SER A 66 -31.60 6.76 5.32
CA SER A 66 -32.87 6.81 6.07
C SER A 66 -33.84 5.69 5.71
N ARG A 67 -33.68 5.09 4.53
CA ARG A 67 -34.53 4.01 3.98
C ARG A 67 -34.02 2.63 4.33
N LEU A 68 -32.71 2.49 4.57
CA LEU A 68 -32.08 1.22 4.91
C LEU A 68 -32.48 0.75 6.31
N ASN A 69 -32.71 -0.55 6.44
CA ASN A 69 -32.88 -1.20 7.73
C ASN A 69 -31.51 -1.45 8.41
N VAL A 70 -31.52 -1.93 9.66
CA VAL A 70 -30.31 -2.18 10.45
C VAL A 70 -29.38 -3.18 9.77
N GLU A 71 -29.90 -4.29 9.22
CA GLU A 71 -29.09 -5.33 8.59
C GLU A 71 -28.41 -4.82 7.31
N GLU A 72 -29.12 -4.05 6.49
CA GLU A 72 -28.57 -3.41 5.30
C GLU A 72 -27.46 -2.40 5.65
N MET A 73 -27.65 -1.60 6.71
CA MET A 73 -26.61 -0.68 7.19
C MET A 73 -25.38 -1.43 7.72
N LEU A 74 -25.57 -2.53 8.44
CA LEU A 74 -24.46 -3.36 8.91
C LEU A 74 -23.72 -4.03 7.75
N GLY A 75 -24.43 -4.48 6.71
CA GLY A 75 -23.83 -5.02 5.48
C GLY A 75 -22.94 -4.00 4.76
N LEU A 76 -23.37 -2.73 4.68
CA LEU A 76 -22.54 -1.63 4.13
C LEU A 76 -21.25 -1.41 4.92
N MET A 77 -21.27 -1.65 6.23
CA MET A 77 -20.08 -1.50 7.08
C MET A 77 -19.06 -2.62 6.90
N LEU A 78 -19.35 -3.66 6.13
CA LEU A 78 -18.43 -4.75 5.83
C LEU A 78 -17.62 -4.44 4.56
N HIS A 79 -16.31 -4.68 4.63
CA HIS A 79 -15.39 -4.64 3.51
C HIS A 79 -14.66 -5.99 3.46
N THR A 80 -14.90 -6.78 2.44
CA THR A 80 -14.50 -8.19 2.41
C THR A 80 -12.99 -8.39 2.57
N PRO A 81 -12.55 -9.59 3.03
CA PRO A 81 -11.19 -10.06 2.80
C PRO A 81 -10.86 -10.08 1.30
N GLN A 82 -9.62 -10.39 0.98
CA GLN A 82 -9.15 -10.43 -0.40
C GLN A 82 -10.01 -11.35 -1.28
N GLN A 83 -10.47 -10.81 -2.41
CA GLN A 83 -11.12 -11.55 -3.48
C GLN A 83 -10.11 -11.84 -4.60
N MET A 84 -10.24 -13.00 -5.23
CA MET A 84 -9.33 -13.46 -6.28
C MET A 84 -10.12 -14.02 -7.45
N LEU A 85 -9.58 -13.92 -8.65
CA LEU A 85 -10.16 -14.46 -9.88
C LEU A 85 -9.19 -15.46 -10.54
N PRO A 86 -9.52 -16.75 -10.57
CA PRO A 86 -10.68 -17.37 -9.92
C PRO A 86 -10.55 -17.43 -8.40
N GLY A 87 -11.68 -17.46 -7.70
CA GLY A 87 -11.68 -17.65 -6.25
C GLY A 87 -11.20 -19.05 -5.87
N PHE A 88 -10.43 -19.16 -4.81
CA PHE A 88 -9.99 -20.43 -4.23
C PHE A 88 -10.13 -20.40 -2.71
N SER A 89 -10.55 -21.53 -2.14
CA SER A 89 -10.75 -21.67 -0.70
C SER A 89 -9.43 -21.81 0.03
N ASN A 90 -9.31 -21.10 1.15
CA ASN A 90 -8.20 -21.29 2.08
C ASN A 90 -8.62 -20.97 3.53
N PRO A 91 -7.88 -21.46 4.54
CA PRO A 91 -8.27 -21.30 5.94
C PRO A 91 -8.36 -19.85 6.44
N TYR A 92 -7.79 -18.88 5.72
CA TYR A 92 -7.72 -17.47 6.13
C TYR A 92 -8.71 -16.58 5.40
N LEU A 93 -9.04 -16.92 4.14
CA LEU A 93 -9.95 -16.12 3.30
C LEU A 93 -11.36 -16.71 3.25
N GLY A 94 -11.54 -17.94 3.71
CA GLY A 94 -12.82 -18.66 3.67
C GLY A 94 -12.97 -19.56 2.44
N ASP A 95 -14.17 -20.03 2.25
CA ASP A 95 -14.54 -20.91 1.15
C ASP A 95 -14.96 -20.10 -0.08
N PHE A 96 -14.50 -20.54 -1.26
CA PHE A 96 -14.89 -19.99 -2.54
C PHE A 96 -15.23 -21.13 -3.49
N THR A 97 -16.52 -21.30 -3.80
CA THR A 97 -17.02 -22.40 -4.62
C THR A 97 -17.86 -21.90 -5.80
N TYR A 98 -18.06 -22.78 -6.77
CA TYR A 98 -18.85 -22.56 -7.97
C TYR A 98 -19.87 -23.70 -8.11
N GLY A 99 -21.10 -23.48 -7.64
CA GLY A 99 -22.11 -24.54 -7.51
C GLY A 99 -21.65 -25.66 -6.55
N GLY A 100 -21.05 -25.27 -5.42
CA GLY A 100 -20.53 -26.17 -4.38
C GLY A 100 -19.23 -26.90 -4.73
N ARG A 101 -18.55 -26.54 -5.83
CA ARG A 101 -17.29 -27.16 -6.26
C ARG A 101 -16.14 -26.14 -6.25
N GLU A 102 -14.92 -26.59 -5.95
CA GLU A 102 -13.71 -25.78 -6.16
C GLU A 102 -13.53 -25.46 -7.65
N TYR A 103 -12.89 -24.32 -7.97
CA TYR A 103 -12.66 -23.90 -9.35
C TYR A 103 -11.97 -24.99 -10.19
N ARG A 104 -10.93 -25.63 -9.63
CA ARG A 104 -10.18 -26.71 -10.29
C ARG A 104 -11.03 -27.93 -10.67
N ASP A 105 -12.15 -28.13 -9.98
CA ASP A 105 -13.05 -29.26 -10.18
C ASP A 105 -14.24 -28.92 -11.12
N THR A 106 -14.19 -27.72 -11.75
CA THR A 106 -15.22 -27.28 -12.71
C THR A 106 -14.97 -27.74 -14.13
N ASP A 107 -13.86 -28.43 -14.41
CA ASP A 107 -13.47 -28.94 -15.72
C ASP A 107 -13.46 -27.87 -16.84
N GLY A 108 -13.15 -26.59 -16.48
CA GLY A 108 -13.16 -25.46 -17.41
C GLY A 108 -14.58 -25.03 -17.86
N SER A 109 -15.64 -25.53 -17.22
CA SER A 109 -17.03 -25.12 -17.51
C SER A 109 -17.38 -23.74 -16.94
N VAL A 110 -16.53 -23.19 -16.07
CA VAL A 110 -16.70 -21.90 -15.43
C VAL A 110 -15.52 -20.99 -15.82
N PRO A 111 -15.75 -19.77 -16.35
CA PRO A 111 -14.66 -18.85 -16.65
C PRO A 111 -14.04 -18.30 -15.36
N VAL A 112 -12.79 -17.83 -15.46
CA VAL A 112 -12.01 -17.31 -14.32
C VAL A 112 -12.67 -16.12 -13.62
N TYR A 113 -13.48 -15.35 -14.33
CA TYR A 113 -14.18 -14.16 -13.87
C TYR A 113 -15.63 -14.43 -13.41
N ALA A 114 -16.06 -15.68 -13.28
CA ALA A 114 -17.39 -15.97 -12.73
C ALA A 114 -17.45 -15.64 -11.23
N MET A 115 -18.60 -15.18 -10.77
CA MET A 115 -18.86 -15.00 -9.33
C MET A 115 -18.89 -16.35 -8.61
N THR A 116 -18.30 -16.41 -7.43
CA THR A 116 -18.42 -17.57 -6.53
C THR A 116 -19.80 -17.61 -5.86
N ASP A 117 -20.16 -18.75 -5.29
CA ASP A 117 -21.41 -18.90 -4.53
C ASP A 117 -21.45 -17.93 -3.33
N GLN A 118 -20.30 -17.73 -2.67
CA GLN A 118 -20.15 -16.82 -1.52
C GLN A 118 -20.29 -15.35 -1.93
N GLN A 119 -19.71 -14.95 -3.04
CA GLN A 119 -19.85 -13.57 -3.56
C GLN A 119 -21.31 -13.23 -3.89
N LYS A 120 -22.07 -14.19 -4.44
CA LYS A 120 -23.52 -14.02 -4.64
C LYS A 120 -24.25 -13.85 -3.31
N GLU A 121 -23.93 -14.68 -2.32
CA GLU A 121 -24.53 -14.58 -0.98
C GLU A 121 -24.24 -13.23 -0.34
N PHE A 122 -22.99 -12.74 -0.40
CA PHE A 122 -22.60 -11.43 0.11
C PHE A 122 -23.42 -10.29 -0.50
N VAL A 123 -23.64 -10.30 -1.82
CA VAL A 123 -24.41 -9.25 -2.51
C VAL A 123 -25.90 -9.37 -2.22
N GLU A 124 -26.46 -10.58 -2.38
CA GLU A 124 -27.91 -10.82 -2.40
C GLU A 124 -28.53 -10.90 -1.00
N LYS A 125 -27.78 -11.45 -0.01
CA LYS A 125 -28.31 -11.68 1.34
C LYS A 125 -27.74 -10.76 2.39
N ASP A 126 -26.41 -10.57 2.39
CA ASP A 126 -25.70 -9.89 3.47
C ASP A 126 -25.58 -8.38 3.23
N PHE A 127 -26.03 -7.90 2.07
CA PHE A 127 -25.95 -6.50 1.66
C PHE A 127 -24.52 -5.93 1.69
N ILE A 128 -23.49 -6.79 1.50
CA ILE A 128 -22.10 -6.32 1.42
C ILE A 128 -21.90 -5.62 0.08
N ARG A 129 -21.29 -4.43 0.12
CA ARG A 129 -21.08 -3.57 -1.05
C ARG A 129 -19.62 -3.18 -1.28
N HIS A 130 -18.70 -3.64 -0.43
CA HIS A 130 -17.27 -3.31 -0.56
C HIS A 130 -16.44 -4.58 -0.64
N TYR A 131 -15.60 -4.67 -1.69
CA TYR A 131 -14.82 -5.86 -2.04
C TYR A 131 -13.38 -5.48 -2.33
N LEU A 132 -12.42 -6.06 -1.59
CA LEU A 132 -11.00 -5.94 -1.92
C LEU A 132 -10.65 -6.98 -2.99
N LEU A 133 -10.39 -6.54 -4.22
CA LEU A 133 -9.94 -7.39 -5.32
C LEU A 133 -8.41 -7.41 -5.40
N SER A 134 -7.78 -8.57 -5.19
CA SER A 134 -6.33 -8.72 -5.21
C SER A 134 -5.83 -9.38 -6.49
N ILE A 135 -6.12 -10.64 -6.73
CA ILE A 135 -5.63 -11.39 -7.89
C ILE A 135 -6.65 -11.33 -9.03
N VAL A 136 -6.20 -10.94 -10.21
CA VAL A 136 -7.00 -10.92 -11.44
C VAL A 136 -6.20 -11.52 -12.59
N PRO A 137 -6.85 -12.16 -13.59
CA PRO A 137 -6.14 -12.69 -14.75
C PRO A 137 -5.62 -11.58 -15.67
N ASP A 138 -6.45 -10.55 -15.91
CA ASP A 138 -6.19 -9.36 -16.71
C ASP A 138 -7.28 -8.30 -16.46
N ALA A 139 -7.20 -7.15 -17.13
CA ALA A 139 -8.17 -6.07 -17.00
C ALA A 139 -9.56 -6.45 -17.52
N HIS A 140 -9.65 -7.23 -18.61
CA HIS A 140 -10.91 -7.76 -19.13
C HIS A 140 -11.62 -8.64 -18.09
N GLY A 141 -10.89 -9.59 -17.51
CA GLY A 141 -11.44 -10.47 -16.45
C GLY A 141 -11.93 -9.72 -15.23
N SER A 142 -11.21 -8.68 -14.80
CA SER A 142 -11.65 -7.76 -13.74
C SER A 142 -12.96 -7.08 -14.11
N ALA A 143 -13.05 -6.48 -15.28
CA ALA A 143 -14.22 -5.78 -15.79
C ALA A 143 -15.46 -6.71 -15.91
N MET A 144 -15.27 -7.92 -16.45
CA MET A 144 -16.34 -8.93 -16.56
C MET A 144 -16.89 -9.35 -15.19
N TRP A 145 -16.01 -9.57 -14.22
CA TRP A 145 -16.43 -9.90 -12.85
C TRP A 145 -17.15 -8.72 -12.19
N THR A 146 -16.59 -7.52 -12.29
CA THR A 146 -17.20 -6.30 -11.73
C THR A 146 -18.60 -6.08 -12.27
N ASN A 147 -18.82 -6.23 -13.59
CA ASN A 147 -20.13 -6.04 -14.19
C ASN A 147 -21.17 -7.04 -13.64
N GLN A 148 -20.79 -8.31 -13.44
CA GLN A 148 -21.69 -9.29 -12.82
C GLN A 148 -22.04 -8.93 -11.36
N MET A 149 -21.05 -8.44 -10.59
CA MET A 149 -21.27 -7.95 -9.23
C MET A 149 -22.24 -6.77 -9.20
N GLN A 150 -22.09 -5.84 -10.15
CA GLN A 150 -22.96 -4.67 -10.29
C GLN A 150 -24.39 -5.06 -10.68
N GLU A 151 -24.59 -5.99 -11.61
CA GLU A 151 -25.90 -6.49 -12.00
C GLU A 151 -26.64 -7.11 -10.80
N ALA A 152 -25.95 -7.98 -10.03
CA ALA A 152 -26.51 -8.58 -8.84
C ALA A 152 -26.88 -7.53 -7.77
N ALA A 153 -26.04 -6.52 -7.59
CA ALA A 153 -26.27 -5.43 -6.64
C ALA A 153 -27.40 -4.50 -7.09
N GLU A 154 -27.50 -4.19 -8.38
CA GLU A 154 -28.59 -3.37 -8.95
C GLU A 154 -29.95 -4.06 -8.83
N ALA A 155 -30.00 -5.39 -8.97
CA ALA A 155 -31.24 -6.19 -8.78
C ALA A 155 -31.70 -6.22 -7.30
N ALA A 156 -30.80 -6.00 -6.35
CA ALA A 156 -31.11 -6.00 -4.92
C ALA A 156 -31.93 -4.78 -4.49
N PRO A 157 -32.47 -4.74 -3.24
CA PRO A 157 -33.22 -3.58 -2.74
C PRO A 157 -32.41 -2.29 -2.87
N PHE A 158 -33.11 -1.21 -3.27
CA PHE A 158 -32.56 0.14 -3.51
C PHE A 158 -31.46 0.23 -4.58
N GLY A 159 -31.07 -0.87 -5.24
CA GLY A 159 -30.07 -0.87 -6.32
C GLY A 159 -28.71 -0.29 -5.91
N VAL A 160 -28.29 -0.48 -4.65
CA VAL A 160 -27.03 0.04 -4.14
C VAL A 160 -25.87 -0.68 -4.82
N PRO A 161 -25.02 0.01 -5.62
CA PRO A 161 -23.95 -0.61 -6.38
C PRO A 161 -22.85 -1.19 -5.48
N VAL A 162 -21.95 -1.99 -6.03
CA VAL A 162 -20.73 -2.40 -5.33
C VAL A 162 -19.59 -1.41 -5.56
N ASN A 163 -18.73 -1.27 -4.57
CA ASN A 163 -17.50 -0.49 -4.62
C ASN A 163 -16.31 -1.45 -4.49
N ILE A 164 -15.50 -1.54 -5.53
CA ILE A 164 -14.37 -2.45 -5.58
C ILE A 164 -13.10 -1.69 -5.22
N SER A 165 -12.38 -2.19 -4.22
CA SER A 165 -11.10 -1.65 -3.78
C SER A 165 -9.92 -2.52 -4.24
N THR A 166 -8.74 -1.93 -4.22
CA THR A 166 -7.47 -2.61 -4.49
C THR A 166 -6.34 -2.01 -3.68
N ASP A 167 -5.37 -2.85 -3.29
CA ASP A 167 -4.04 -2.39 -2.93
C ASP A 167 -3.30 -1.85 -4.17
N PRO A 168 -2.20 -1.07 -4.01
CA PRO A 168 -1.44 -0.54 -5.13
C PRO A 168 -0.99 -1.62 -6.12
N ARG A 169 -1.15 -1.38 -7.45
CA ARG A 169 -0.87 -2.38 -8.50
C ARG A 169 0.26 -2.01 -9.44
N HIS A 170 0.79 -0.79 -9.33
CA HIS A 170 1.66 -0.19 -10.33
C HIS A 170 3.16 -0.39 -10.05
N GLY A 171 3.55 -1.12 -9.00
CA GLY A 171 4.94 -1.44 -8.71
C GLY A 171 5.60 -2.29 -9.80
N CYS A 172 6.92 -2.14 -9.98
CA CYS A 172 7.69 -2.92 -10.94
C CYS A 172 7.85 -4.39 -10.55
N THR A 173 7.66 -4.71 -9.29
CA THR A 173 7.72 -6.08 -8.76
C THR A 173 6.34 -6.48 -8.23
N ALA A 174 5.80 -7.58 -8.76
CA ALA A 174 4.46 -8.07 -8.37
C ALA A 174 4.43 -8.75 -6.97
N THR A 175 5.46 -8.55 -6.14
CA THR A 175 5.65 -9.28 -4.88
C THR A 175 5.38 -8.44 -3.65
N ASP A 176 5.22 -7.12 -3.80
CA ASP A 176 5.06 -6.23 -2.66
C ASP A 176 3.59 -6.12 -2.26
N GLU A 177 3.30 -6.29 -0.99
CA GLU A 177 2.03 -6.08 -0.31
C GLU A 177 0.78 -6.60 -1.05
N PHE A 178 0.72 -7.91 -1.35
CA PHE A 178 -0.47 -8.51 -1.99
C PHE A 178 -0.78 -7.97 -3.40
N ASN A 179 0.16 -7.28 -4.01
CA ASN A 179 0.03 -6.77 -5.37
C ASN A 179 0.31 -7.87 -6.39
N ALA A 180 -0.74 -8.48 -6.89
CA ALA A 180 -0.62 -9.46 -7.98
C ALA A 180 -0.74 -8.82 -9.38
N GLY A 181 -0.78 -7.50 -9.48
CA GLY A 181 -0.93 -6.77 -10.75
C GLY A 181 -2.23 -7.12 -11.50
N ALA A 182 -2.43 -6.53 -12.67
CA ALA A 182 -3.48 -6.92 -13.61
C ALA A 182 -2.89 -7.81 -14.71
N GLY A 183 -2.38 -8.99 -14.34
CA GLY A 183 -1.73 -9.91 -15.28
C GLY A 183 -0.44 -9.36 -15.92
N GLY A 184 0.18 -8.33 -15.33
CA GLY A 184 1.39 -7.68 -15.82
C GLY A 184 1.15 -6.63 -16.91
N ALA A 185 -0.10 -6.36 -17.28
CA ALA A 185 -0.44 -5.39 -18.34
C ALA A 185 -0.55 -3.95 -17.87
N ILE A 186 -0.63 -3.70 -16.55
CA ILE A 186 -0.73 -2.35 -15.98
C ILE A 186 0.59 -1.56 -16.15
N SER A 187 0.53 -0.23 -16.17
CA SER A 187 1.75 0.59 -16.23
C SER A 187 2.57 0.44 -14.95
N HIS A 188 3.91 0.43 -15.06
CA HIS A 188 4.82 0.18 -13.96
C HIS A 188 5.57 1.46 -13.55
N TRP A 189 5.48 1.79 -12.27
CA TRP A 189 6.04 2.97 -11.65
C TRP A 189 6.96 2.59 -10.48
N PRO A 190 7.85 3.49 -10.02
CA PRO A 190 8.62 3.25 -8.80
C PRO A 190 7.71 3.03 -7.59
N GLU A 191 8.23 2.38 -6.55
CA GLU A 191 7.60 2.38 -5.23
C GLU A 191 7.43 3.81 -4.69
N ASN A 192 6.58 4.03 -3.68
CA ASN A 192 6.34 5.37 -3.12
C ASN A 192 7.63 6.06 -2.68
N ILE A 193 8.57 5.33 -2.07
CA ILE A 193 9.88 5.86 -1.71
C ILE A 193 10.70 6.28 -2.95
N GLY A 194 10.52 5.61 -4.09
CA GLY A 194 11.12 5.99 -5.37
C GLY A 194 10.44 7.22 -5.96
N MET A 195 9.12 7.33 -5.85
CA MET A 195 8.40 8.55 -6.23
C MET A 195 8.87 9.73 -5.35
N ALA A 196 9.05 9.52 -4.04
CA ALA A 196 9.62 10.52 -3.15
C ALA A 196 11.05 10.93 -3.55
N ALA A 197 11.88 9.99 -4.04
CA ALA A 197 13.23 10.29 -4.53
C ALA A 197 13.25 11.21 -5.75
N THR A 198 12.15 11.41 -6.43
CA THR A 198 12.03 12.44 -7.50
C THR A 198 11.88 13.84 -6.93
N PHE A 199 11.41 14.01 -5.69
CA PHE A 199 11.06 15.30 -5.07
C PHE A 199 10.11 16.14 -5.94
N ASP A 200 9.21 15.46 -6.70
CA ASP A 200 8.34 16.04 -7.72
C ASP A 200 6.86 15.68 -7.46
N PRO A 201 6.13 16.48 -6.65
CA PRO A 201 4.70 16.23 -6.40
C PRO A 201 3.81 16.30 -7.65
N GLU A 202 4.21 17.04 -8.69
CA GLU A 202 3.43 17.07 -9.93
C GLU A 202 3.54 15.74 -10.70
N LEU A 203 4.72 15.09 -10.66
CA LEU A 203 4.89 13.74 -11.20
C LEU A 203 4.05 12.71 -10.42
N GLU A 204 3.96 12.87 -9.09
CA GLU A 204 3.12 12.04 -8.23
C GLU A 204 1.63 12.20 -8.59
N ARG A 205 1.18 13.44 -8.82
CA ARG A 205 -0.19 13.72 -9.26
C ARG A 205 -0.49 13.10 -10.62
N GLU A 206 0.45 13.19 -11.56
CA GLU A 206 0.33 12.55 -12.88
C GLU A 206 0.21 11.03 -12.75
N TYR A 207 1.08 10.42 -11.94
CA TYR A 207 1.04 8.99 -11.65
C TYR A 207 -0.34 8.58 -11.12
N ALA A 208 -0.82 9.24 -10.07
CA ALA A 208 -2.11 8.94 -9.47
C ALA A 208 -3.28 9.10 -10.46
N GLY A 209 -3.23 10.12 -11.32
CA GLY A 209 -4.24 10.33 -12.37
C GLY A 209 -4.23 9.24 -13.46
N ILE A 210 -3.06 8.70 -13.81
CA ILE A 210 -2.95 7.56 -14.72
C ILE A 210 -3.47 6.30 -14.01
N ALA A 211 -3.04 6.05 -12.78
CA ALA A 211 -3.49 4.91 -12.00
C ALA A 211 -5.03 4.90 -11.81
N ALA A 212 -5.65 6.07 -11.56
CA ALA A 212 -7.10 6.19 -11.47
C ALA A 212 -7.80 5.75 -12.77
N LYS A 213 -7.29 6.16 -13.93
CA LYS A 213 -7.85 5.75 -15.24
C LYS A 213 -7.74 4.25 -15.47
N GLU A 214 -6.58 3.66 -15.15
CA GLU A 214 -6.37 2.21 -15.25
C GLU A 214 -7.28 1.45 -14.28
N TYR A 215 -7.44 1.93 -13.05
CA TYR A 215 -8.37 1.35 -12.08
C TYR A 215 -9.82 1.43 -12.55
N ARG A 216 -10.26 2.59 -13.03
CA ARG A 216 -11.63 2.73 -13.56
C ARG A 216 -11.91 1.80 -14.73
N ALA A 217 -10.95 1.58 -15.63
CA ALA A 217 -11.08 0.63 -16.73
C ALA A 217 -11.27 -0.82 -16.26
N MET A 218 -10.74 -1.16 -15.08
CA MET A 218 -10.88 -2.47 -14.44
C MET A 218 -12.13 -2.58 -13.55
N GLY A 219 -12.89 -1.50 -13.35
CA GLY A 219 -14.02 -1.43 -12.43
C GLY A 219 -13.64 -1.17 -10.96
N LEU A 220 -12.38 -0.80 -10.69
CA LEU A 220 -11.91 -0.45 -9.36
C LEU A 220 -12.23 1.01 -9.05
N THR A 221 -12.84 1.28 -7.91
CA THR A 221 -13.34 2.61 -7.54
C THR A 221 -12.81 3.11 -6.19
N THR A 222 -12.02 2.28 -5.49
CA THR A 222 -11.32 2.67 -4.25
C THR A 222 -9.88 2.15 -4.28
N ALA A 223 -8.92 3.03 -4.04
CA ALA A 223 -7.52 2.71 -3.84
C ALA A 223 -7.21 2.68 -2.33
N LEU A 224 -6.68 1.56 -1.81
CA LEU A 224 -6.19 1.44 -0.44
C LEU A 224 -4.80 2.10 -0.33
N SER A 225 -4.74 3.36 -0.73
CA SER A 225 -3.54 4.19 -0.86
C SER A 225 -3.91 5.68 -0.88
N PRO A 226 -2.94 6.60 -0.64
CA PRO A 226 -1.51 6.36 -0.45
C PRO A 226 -1.15 5.95 0.98
N GLN A 227 0.01 5.27 1.14
CA GLN A 227 0.66 5.14 2.43
C GLN A 227 1.48 6.40 2.70
N ILE A 228 1.10 7.18 3.72
CA ILE A 228 1.68 8.50 4.02
C ILE A 228 2.36 8.57 5.39
N ASP A 229 2.58 7.41 5.99
CA ASP A 229 3.41 7.30 7.18
C ASP A 229 4.82 7.86 6.91
N ILE A 230 5.39 8.68 7.79
CA ILE A 230 6.80 9.06 7.66
C ILE A 230 7.71 7.94 8.17
N GLY A 231 8.74 7.62 7.39
CA GLY A 231 9.70 6.55 7.70
C GLY A 231 10.82 7.05 8.62
N THR A 232 10.56 7.23 9.90
CA THR A 232 11.55 7.71 10.87
C THR A 232 12.42 6.59 11.43
N GLU A 233 11.92 5.35 11.47
CA GLU A 233 12.69 4.19 11.90
C GLU A 233 13.29 3.45 10.68
N PRO A 234 14.61 3.48 10.46
CA PRO A 234 15.26 2.95 9.25
C PRO A 234 15.13 1.44 9.07
N ARG A 235 14.80 0.71 10.14
CA ARG A 235 14.61 -0.75 10.11
C ARG A 235 13.17 -1.17 9.83
N TRP A 236 12.25 -0.23 9.73
CA TRP A 236 10.84 -0.51 9.47
C TRP A 236 10.63 -1.27 8.16
N GLY A 237 9.92 -2.41 8.21
CA GLY A 237 9.75 -3.32 7.07
C GLY A 237 8.90 -2.76 5.93
N ARG A 238 8.08 -1.70 6.19
CA ARG A 238 7.21 -1.05 5.20
C ARG A 238 7.74 0.31 4.73
N TYR A 239 9.02 0.54 4.87
CA TYR A 239 9.65 1.81 4.51
C TYR A 239 9.44 2.18 3.04
N SER A 240 9.50 1.19 2.11
CA SER A 240 9.29 1.38 0.67
C SER A 240 7.94 1.99 0.31
N GLY A 241 6.90 1.70 1.10
CA GLY A 241 5.56 2.24 0.91
C GLY A 241 5.41 3.71 1.37
N SER A 242 6.38 4.27 2.10
CA SER A 242 6.37 5.65 2.59
C SER A 242 6.97 6.64 1.59
N TYR A 243 6.78 7.94 1.84
CA TYR A 243 7.47 9.02 1.13
C TYR A 243 8.76 9.49 1.83
N GLY A 244 9.39 8.60 2.63
CA GLY A 244 10.60 8.89 3.37
C GLY A 244 10.36 9.54 4.74
N GLU A 245 11.40 10.16 5.30
CA GLU A 245 11.34 10.65 6.68
C GLU A 245 10.87 12.11 6.83
N SER A 246 10.78 12.89 5.73
CA SER A 246 10.35 14.28 5.75
C SER A 246 8.82 14.39 5.77
N SER A 247 8.25 14.87 6.89
CA SER A 247 6.81 15.13 7.00
C SER A 247 6.30 16.12 5.95
N ARG A 248 7.12 17.14 5.60
CA ARG A 248 6.78 18.13 4.57
C ARG A 248 6.73 17.53 3.16
N LEU A 249 7.72 16.73 2.77
CA LEU A 249 7.72 16.05 1.48
C LEU A 249 6.55 15.06 1.41
N ALA A 250 6.35 14.28 2.47
CA ALA A 250 5.24 13.33 2.56
C ALA A 250 3.87 14.01 2.45
N ALA A 251 3.68 15.19 3.05
CA ALA A 251 2.45 15.97 2.93
C ALA A 251 2.19 16.45 1.49
N ASP A 252 3.22 16.99 0.80
CA ASP A 252 3.09 17.45 -0.58
C ASP A 252 2.81 16.26 -1.54
N MET A 253 3.46 15.11 -1.34
CA MET A 253 3.24 13.90 -2.14
C MET A 253 1.84 13.31 -1.85
N ALA A 254 1.41 13.25 -0.58
CA ALA A 254 0.08 12.78 -0.19
C ALA A 254 -1.04 13.62 -0.82
N ARG A 255 -0.89 14.95 -0.79
CA ARG A 255 -1.84 15.87 -1.46
C ARG A 255 -1.91 15.57 -2.96
N ALA A 256 -0.76 15.49 -3.61
CA ALA A 256 -0.64 15.27 -5.05
C ALA A 256 -1.28 13.93 -5.47
N TYR A 257 -0.99 12.86 -4.73
CA TYR A 257 -1.60 11.54 -4.97
C TYR A 257 -3.12 11.57 -4.82
N CYS A 258 -3.62 12.09 -3.70
CA CYS A 258 -5.08 12.15 -3.46
C CYS A 258 -5.80 13.03 -4.49
N ASP A 259 -5.21 14.17 -4.87
CA ASP A 259 -5.73 15.01 -5.94
C ASP A 259 -5.75 14.26 -7.30
N GLY A 260 -4.70 13.54 -7.64
CA GLY A 260 -4.62 12.76 -8.87
C GLY A 260 -5.66 11.64 -8.94
N MET A 261 -5.87 10.93 -7.83
CA MET A 261 -6.85 9.84 -7.73
C MET A 261 -8.30 10.34 -7.77
N GLN A 262 -8.59 11.43 -7.08
CA GLN A 262 -9.98 11.83 -6.82
C GLN A 262 -10.54 12.83 -7.83
N THR A 263 -9.70 13.60 -8.52
CA THR A 263 -10.18 14.71 -9.33
C THR A 263 -10.62 14.27 -10.73
N THR A 264 -11.90 14.45 -11.03
CA THR A 264 -12.42 14.40 -12.40
C THR A 264 -12.32 15.81 -13.02
N GLU A 265 -11.59 15.93 -14.11
CA GLU A 265 -11.37 17.20 -14.80
C GLU A 265 -12.69 17.82 -15.31
N GLY A 266 -12.87 19.11 -15.05
CA GLY A 266 -14.08 19.85 -15.46
C GLY A 266 -15.28 19.69 -14.53
N SER A 267 -15.20 18.86 -13.49
CA SER A 267 -16.24 18.79 -12.45
C SER A 267 -16.17 20.00 -11.51
N ALA A 268 -17.33 20.51 -11.08
CA ALA A 268 -17.42 21.70 -10.25
C ALA A 268 -16.90 21.51 -8.82
N ASP A 269 -17.04 20.29 -8.29
CA ASP A 269 -16.58 19.89 -6.95
C ASP A 269 -15.43 18.86 -6.98
N GLY A 270 -14.85 18.63 -8.17
CA GLY A 270 -13.77 17.68 -8.40
C GLY A 270 -14.22 16.23 -8.52
N TRP A 271 -15.43 15.85 -8.11
CA TRP A 271 -15.91 14.49 -8.16
C TRP A 271 -16.60 14.12 -9.47
N GLY A 272 -16.46 12.86 -9.91
CA GLY A 272 -17.12 12.39 -11.13
C GLY A 272 -16.74 10.97 -11.53
N ALA A 273 -17.04 10.63 -12.79
CA ALA A 273 -16.87 9.27 -13.31
C ALA A 273 -15.42 8.78 -13.42
N ASP A 274 -14.44 9.70 -13.46
CA ASP A 274 -13.02 9.33 -13.48
C ASP A 274 -12.41 9.24 -12.07
N SER A 275 -13.15 9.67 -11.04
CA SER A 275 -12.70 9.68 -9.65
C SER A 275 -12.53 8.27 -9.10
N VAL A 276 -11.45 8.07 -8.33
CA VAL A 276 -11.21 6.90 -7.48
C VAL A 276 -11.03 7.38 -6.05
N ILE A 277 -11.71 6.74 -5.10
CA ILE A 277 -11.62 7.06 -3.67
C ILE A 277 -10.20 6.77 -3.19
N ALA A 278 -9.47 7.78 -2.72
CA ALA A 278 -8.20 7.60 -2.06
C ALA A 278 -8.42 7.30 -0.57
N MET A 279 -7.83 6.21 -0.07
CA MET A 279 -7.86 5.81 1.34
C MET A 279 -6.46 5.99 1.92
N ALA A 280 -6.18 7.18 2.44
CA ALA A 280 -4.87 7.49 3.02
C ALA A 280 -4.60 6.67 4.29
N LYS A 281 -3.37 6.13 4.40
CA LYS A 281 -2.99 5.21 5.48
C LYS A 281 -1.56 5.46 5.96
N HIS A 282 -1.27 5.12 7.23
CA HIS A 282 -2.13 4.57 8.29
C HIS A 282 -2.22 5.57 9.45
N TRP A 283 -3.37 6.17 9.64
CA TRP A 283 -3.59 7.14 10.72
C TRP A 283 -3.24 6.58 12.10
N PRO A 284 -2.57 7.31 13.01
CA PRO A 284 -1.96 8.66 12.86
C PRO A 284 -0.47 8.64 12.44
N GLY A 285 -0.01 7.58 11.81
CA GLY A 285 1.36 7.28 11.42
C GLY A 285 1.88 5.99 12.05
N ALA A 286 2.44 5.10 11.24
CA ALA A 286 2.94 3.79 11.66
C ALA A 286 4.47 3.69 11.69
N GLY A 287 5.21 4.75 11.28
CA GLY A 287 6.66 4.65 11.07
C GLY A 287 7.53 4.64 12.33
N ALA A 288 6.97 4.99 13.51
CA ALA A 288 7.70 5.03 14.79
C ALA A 288 7.71 3.67 15.53
N VAL A 289 7.75 2.55 14.80
CA VAL A 289 7.72 1.21 15.39
C VAL A 289 8.98 0.90 16.19
N GLU A 290 8.82 0.31 17.38
CA GLU A 290 9.94 0.02 18.27
C GLU A 290 10.95 -0.94 17.64
N ALA A 291 12.19 -0.46 17.45
CA ALA A 291 13.31 -1.21 16.85
C ALA A 291 13.02 -1.79 15.45
N GLY A 292 12.16 -1.14 14.67
CA GLY A 292 11.81 -1.53 13.29
C GLY A 292 10.82 -2.67 13.15
N ARG A 293 10.29 -3.20 14.26
CA ARG A 293 9.38 -4.36 14.23
C ARG A 293 8.01 -3.97 13.69
N GLU A 294 7.58 -4.66 12.65
CA GLU A 294 6.35 -4.35 11.90
C GLU A 294 5.09 -4.82 12.64
N ALA A 295 4.05 -3.97 12.67
CA ALA A 295 2.83 -4.20 13.43
C ALA A 295 1.87 -5.27 12.85
N HIS A 296 2.14 -5.83 11.69
CA HIS A 296 1.46 -7.03 11.20
C HIS A 296 1.83 -8.28 12.04
N PHE A 297 2.97 -8.23 12.75
CA PHE A 297 3.39 -9.30 13.64
C PHE A 297 3.01 -8.98 15.09
N PRO A 298 2.56 -9.95 15.88
CA PRO A 298 2.30 -9.74 17.31
C PRO A 298 3.51 -9.18 18.09
N CYS A 299 4.74 -9.51 17.67
CA CYS A 299 5.97 -9.00 18.28
C CYS A 299 6.25 -7.52 17.94
N GLY A 300 5.61 -6.94 16.91
CA GLY A 300 5.86 -5.59 16.41
C GLY A 300 4.75 -4.56 16.70
N LYS A 301 3.82 -4.87 17.59
CA LYS A 301 2.59 -4.09 17.79
C LYS A 301 2.75 -2.68 18.37
N TYR A 302 3.95 -2.26 18.80
CA TYR A 302 4.14 -0.98 19.47
C TYR A 302 4.85 0.05 18.59
N ALA A 303 4.27 1.25 18.51
CA ALA A 303 4.96 2.47 18.12
C ALA A 303 5.34 3.24 19.38
N VAL A 304 6.55 3.83 19.40
CA VAL A 304 7.14 4.50 20.55
C VAL A 304 7.64 5.89 20.17
N TYR A 305 7.56 6.83 21.09
CA TYR A 305 7.84 8.24 20.83
C TYR A 305 8.89 8.81 21.80
N PRO A 306 10.13 8.27 21.81
CA PRO A 306 11.19 8.72 22.74
C PRO A 306 11.67 10.14 22.48
N GLY A 307 11.40 10.70 21.31
CA GLY A 307 11.68 12.09 20.95
C GLY A 307 10.57 13.05 21.32
N GLY A 308 9.37 12.55 21.63
CA GLY A 308 8.17 13.35 21.84
C GLY A 308 7.66 13.99 20.54
N ASN A 309 7.90 13.36 19.39
CA ASN A 309 7.66 13.94 18.06
C ASN A 309 6.40 13.38 17.37
N PHE A 310 5.40 12.98 18.14
CA PHE A 310 4.15 12.43 17.61
C PHE A 310 3.44 13.37 16.62
N GLU A 311 3.44 14.68 16.85
CA GLU A 311 2.76 15.66 16.00
C GLU A 311 3.32 15.71 14.57
N ASP A 312 4.61 15.41 14.35
CA ASP A 312 5.22 15.37 13.02
C ASP A 312 4.63 14.26 12.14
N HIS A 313 4.25 13.14 12.78
CA HIS A 313 3.60 12.01 12.10
C HIS A 313 2.19 12.33 11.60
N LEU A 314 1.55 13.38 12.16
CA LEU A 314 0.22 13.83 11.74
C LEU A 314 0.27 14.75 10.50
N ILE A 315 1.40 15.40 10.23
CA ILE A 315 1.53 16.41 9.17
C ILE A 315 1.13 15.88 7.79
N PRO A 316 1.54 14.68 7.34
CA PRO A 316 1.13 14.16 6.04
C PRO A 316 -0.40 14.02 5.90
N PHE A 317 -1.10 13.76 7.00
CA PHE A 317 -2.56 13.73 7.04
C PHE A 317 -3.15 15.14 7.06
N THR A 318 -2.77 15.95 8.05
CA THR A 318 -3.42 17.22 8.35
C THR A 318 -3.12 18.33 7.35
N GLU A 319 -1.91 18.35 6.80
CA GLU A 319 -1.45 19.34 5.82
C GLU A 319 -1.36 18.76 4.38
N GLY A 320 -1.46 17.44 4.22
CA GLY A 320 -1.48 16.74 2.94
C GLY A 320 -2.86 16.23 2.57
N ALA A 321 -3.22 15.04 3.06
CA ALA A 321 -4.45 14.34 2.70
C ALA A 321 -5.76 15.07 3.09
N PHE A 322 -5.73 15.99 4.08
CA PHE A 322 -6.91 16.77 4.51
C PHE A 322 -6.98 18.16 3.88
N ASP A 323 -6.05 18.51 2.97
CA ASP A 323 -5.96 19.81 2.35
C ASP A 323 -5.68 19.67 0.84
N LEU A 324 -6.67 19.16 0.10
CA LEU A 324 -6.57 18.92 -1.33
C LEU A 324 -6.92 20.16 -2.14
N SER A 325 -6.23 20.36 -3.25
CA SER A 325 -6.37 21.50 -4.15
C SER A 325 -7.25 21.26 -5.37
N GLY A 326 -7.55 19.99 -5.68
CA GLY A 326 -8.32 19.58 -6.88
C GLY A 326 -9.84 19.74 -6.78
N GLY A 327 -10.37 20.29 -5.69
CA GLY A 327 -11.81 20.53 -5.49
C GLY A 327 -12.49 19.53 -4.55
N THR A 328 -11.97 18.31 -4.41
CA THR A 328 -12.55 17.26 -3.53
C THR A 328 -12.32 17.49 -2.04
N GLY A 329 -11.41 18.40 -1.70
CA GLY A 329 -11.19 18.95 -0.37
C GLY A 329 -10.35 18.07 0.56
N LYS A 330 -10.69 16.79 0.71
CA LYS A 330 -9.98 15.84 1.59
C LYS A 330 -9.92 14.47 0.95
N ALA A 331 -8.93 13.65 1.34
CA ALA A 331 -8.96 12.21 1.07
C ALA A 331 -10.29 11.62 1.56
N ALA A 332 -10.99 10.92 0.69
CA ALA A 332 -12.37 10.48 0.93
C ALA A 332 -12.46 9.31 1.93
N ALA A 333 -11.32 8.69 2.22
CA ALA A 333 -11.23 7.65 3.23
C ALA A 333 -9.89 7.69 3.95
N ILE A 334 -9.90 7.18 5.19
CA ILE A 334 -8.70 6.92 6.00
C ILE A 334 -8.74 5.49 6.53
N MET A 335 -7.54 4.88 6.63
CA MET A 335 -7.32 3.62 7.32
C MET A 335 -6.45 3.87 8.56
N PRO A 336 -6.93 3.52 9.77
CA PRO A 336 -6.11 3.59 10.98
C PRO A 336 -5.06 2.47 11.00
N SER A 337 -3.91 2.77 11.61
CA SER A 337 -2.82 1.82 11.79
C SER A 337 -3.16 0.70 12.78
N TYR A 338 -2.46 -0.44 12.65
CA TYR A 338 -2.50 -1.52 13.65
C TYR A 338 -1.85 -1.14 14.98
N VAL A 339 -0.82 -0.27 14.96
CA VAL A 339 0.06 -0.03 16.10
C VAL A 339 -0.70 0.38 17.37
N ILE A 340 -0.11 0.05 18.51
CA ILE A 340 -0.40 0.73 19.76
C ILE A 340 0.53 1.94 19.83
N ALA A 341 -0.01 3.15 19.70
CA ALA A 341 0.75 4.39 19.86
C ALA A 341 0.95 4.65 21.36
N THR A 342 2.03 4.09 21.90
CA THR A 342 2.30 4.02 23.35
C THR A 342 2.30 5.40 23.99
N GLY A 343 1.45 5.61 25.00
CA GLY A 343 1.35 6.84 25.77
C GLY A 343 0.73 8.03 25.01
N GLN A 344 0.11 7.83 23.83
CA GLN A 344 -0.49 8.93 23.06
C GLN A 344 -1.98 9.16 23.35
N ASP A 345 -2.67 8.25 24.01
CA ASP A 345 -4.01 8.52 24.52
C ASP A 345 -3.94 9.40 25.79
N GLN A 346 -4.11 10.71 25.60
CA GLN A 346 -3.98 11.71 26.67
C GLN A 346 -5.27 11.88 27.49
N GLU A 347 -6.36 11.24 27.06
CA GLU A 347 -7.67 11.35 27.74
C GLU A 347 -7.92 10.15 28.67
N ASN A 348 -7.73 8.93 28.16
CA ASN A 348 -8.09 7.70 28.85
C ASN A 348 -6.85 6.88 29.27
N GLY A 349 -5.67 7.15 28.68
CA GLY A 349 -4.45 6.40 28.91
C GLY A 349 -4.53 4.96 28.41
N GLU A 350 -5.36 4.67 27.38
CA GLU A 350 -5.50 3.34 26.81
C GLU A 350 -4.36 3.02 25.83
N ASP A 351 -3.57 2.00 26.10
CA ASP A 351 -2.61 1.42 25.14
C ASP A 351 -3.29 0.28 24.34
N VAL A 352 -4.03 0.65 23.31
CA VAL A 352 -4.71 -0.28 22.39
C VAL A 352 -4.45 0.13 20.94
N GLY A 353 -4.62 -0.81 20.00
CA GLY A 353 -4.50 -0.51 18.57
C GLY A 353 -5.39 0.66 18.15
N ILE A 354 -4.91 1.45 17.19
CA ILE A 354 -5.53 2.76 16.85
C ILE A 354 -7.03 2.66 16.59
N ALA A 355 -7.48 1.66 15.83
CA ALA A 355 -8.91 1.49 15.51
C ALA A 355 -9.80 1.24 16.74
N PHE A 356 -9.22 0.83 17.87
CA PHE A 356 -9.92 0.62 19.15
C PHE A 356 -9.82 1.83 20.08
N ASN A 357 -8.98 2.82 19.75
CA ASN A 357 -8.68 3.95 20.62
C ASN A 357 -9.60 5.13 20.31
N ARG A 358 -10.52 5.43 21.23
CA ARG A 358 -11.49 6.50 21.06
C ARG A 358 -10.84 7.89 20.99
N TYR A 359 -9.80 8.14 21.79
CA TYR A 359 -9.13 9.44 21.79
C TYR A 359 -8.52 9.72 20.42
N LEU A 360 -7.74 8.77 19.87
CA LEU A 360 -7.06 8.95 18.59
C LEU A 360 -8.03 8.99 17.39
N MET A 361 -9.16 8.25 17.47
CA MET A 361 -10.13 8.18 16.37
C MET A 361 -11.23 9.24 16.46
N THR A 362 -11.77 9.53 17.64
CA THR A 362 -12.85 10.51 17.80
C THR A 362 -12.29 11.86 18.21
N THR A 363 -11.65 11.99 19.37
CA THR A 363 -11.22 13.28 19.88
C THR A 363 -10.18 13.94 18.97
N LEU A 364 -9.17 13.18 18.53
CA LEU A 364 -8.12 13.73 17.67
C LEU A 364 -8.57 13.87 16.21
N LEU A 365 -8.95 12.75 15.55
CA LEU A 365 -9.26 12.75 14.11
C LEU A 365 -10.54 13.52 13.80
N ARG A 366 -11.66 13.17 14.47
CA ARG A 366 -12.97 13.73 14.13
C ARG A 366 -13.15 15.15 14.69
N GLU A 367 -12.86 15.37 15.98
CA GLU A 367 -13.19 16.61 16.67
C GLU A 367 -12.10 17.68 16.49
N LYS A 368 -10.81 17.34 16.76
CA LYS A 368 -9.71 18.31 16.64
C LYS A 368 -9.43 18.67 15.17
N TYR A 369 -9.32 17.67 14.29
CA TYR A 369 -8.98 17.90 12.87
C TYR A 369 -10.20 17.96 11.93
N GLY A 370 -11.40 17.78 12.43
CA GLY A 370 -12.64 17.94 11.65
C GLY A 370 -12.77 16.99 10.47
N TYR A 371 -12.23 15.76 10.59
CA TYR A 371 -12.30 14.77 9.52
C TYR A 371 -13.63 14.03 9.55
N ASP A 372 -14.56 14.40 8.66
CA ASP A 372 -15.90 13.78 8.55
C ASP A 372 -16.06 12.86 7.35
N GLU A 373 -14.95 12.39 6.77
CA GLU A 373 -14.97 11.40 5.71
C GLU A 373 -14.96 9.96 6.28
N MET A 374 -15.05 8.94 5.40
CA MET A 374 -15.10 7.54 5.80
C MET A 374 -13.82 7.08 6.51
N VAL A 375 -13.98 6.26 7.53
CA VAL A 375 -12.88 5.52 8.16
C VAL A 375 -13.13 4.03 8.05
N CYS A 376 -12.24 3.34 7.33
CA CYS A 376 -12.23 1.89 7.21
C CYS A 376 -11.07 1.32 8.02
N THR A 377 -11.31 0.36 8.89
CA THR A 377 -10.22 -0.30 9.63
C THR A 377 -9.25 -1.00 8.68
N ASP A 378 -8.03 -1.22 9.12
CA ASP A 378 -7.13 -2.19 8.52
C ASP A 378 -7.65 -3.64 8.75
N TRP A 379 -7.04 -4.64 8.11
CA TRP A 379 -7.56 -6.01 7.99
C TRP A 379 -7.24 -6.90 9.20
N GLY A 380 -8.19 -7.77 9.57
CA GLY A 380 -7.99 -8.80 10.58
C GLY A 380 -8.03 -8.32 12.03
N LEU A 381 -8.53 -7.13 12.35
CA LEU A 381 -8.58 -6.59 13.72
C LEU A 381 -9.45 -7.40 14.67
N THR A 382 -10.46 -8.09 14.16
CA THR A 382 -11.43 -8.84 14.99
C THR A 382 -11.16 -10.34 15.06
N ASP A 383 -10.16 -10.82 14.30
CA ASP A 383 -9.83 -12.24 14.17
C ASP A 383 -9.01 -12.79 15.35
N PRO A 384 -8.98 -14.11 15.55
CA PRO A 384 -8.13 -14.74 16.54
C PRO A 384 -6.64 -14.50 16.26
N LEU A 385 -5.85 -14.38 17.33
CA LEU A 385 -4.39 -14.18 17.25
C LEU A 385 -3.68 -15.29 16.49
N GLY A 386 -2.66 -14.89 15.73
CA GLY A 386 -1.70 -15.78 15.09
C GLY A 386 -0.40 -15.98 15.90
N PRO A 387 0.55 -16.78 15.36
CA PRO A 387 1.88 -16.93 15.93
C PRO A 387 2.68 -15.62 15.94
N MET A 388 3.61 -15.48 16.90
CA MET A 388 4.37 -14.24 17.18
C MET A 388 5.15 -13.68 15.98
N ASN A 389 5.63 -14.55 15.11
CA ASN A 389 6.48 -14.18 13.96
C ASN A 389 5.82 -14.41 12.59
N LEU A 390 4.49 -14.54 12.57
CA LEU A 390 3.75 -14.68 11.31
C LEU A 390 2.72 -13.55 11.17
N MET A 391 2.54 -13.08 9.96
CA MET A 391 1.57 -12.04 9.60
C MET A 391 0.11 -12.54 9.60
N ILE A 392 -0.10 -13.85 9.72
CA ILE A 392 -1.41 -14.49 9.73
C ILE A 392 -2.08 -14.36 11.10
N GLY A 393 -3.40 -14.24 11.08
CA GLY A 393 -4.21 -14.10 12.30
C GLY A 393 -4.56 -12.64 12.64
N GLY A 394 -5.29 -12.50 13.73
CA GLY A 394 -5.83 -11.21 14.17
C GLY A 394 -4.77 -10.23 14.67
N LYS A 395 -5.06 -8.92 14.49
CA LYS A 395 -4.25 -7.79 14.94
C LYS A 395 -5.00 -6.99 16.02
N CYS A 396 -5.57 -7.67 16.98
CA CYS A 396 -6.39 -7.09 18.05
C CYS A 396 -5.53 -6.58 19.22
N TRP A 397 -4.54 -5.76 18.91
CA TRP A 397 -3.53 -5.32 19.87
C TRP A 397 -4.12 -4.53 21.04
N GLY A 398 -3.82 -4.98 22.27
CA GLY A 398 -4.30 -4.38 23.52
C GLY A 398 -5.75 -4.73 23.88
N VAL A 399 -6.47 -5.49 23.03
CA VAL A 399 -7.84 -5.97 23.29
C VAL A 399 -7.98 -7.47 23.03
N GLU A 400 -6.90 -8.19 23.23
CA GLU A 400 -6.81 -9.63 22.96
C GLU A 400 -7.80 -10.46 23.78
N GLU A 401 -8.15 -10.00 24.99
CA GLU A 401 -9.08 -10.66 25.89
C GLU A 401 -10.57 -10.49 25.52
N LEU A 402 -10.89 -9.51 24.65
CA LEU A 402 -12.26 -9.30 24.19
C LEU A 402 -12.66 -10.35 23.15
N THR A 403 -13.95 -10.71 23.15
CA THR A 403 -14.52 -11.53 22.06
C THR A 403 -14.50 -10.79 20.73
N PRO A 404 -14.58 -11.48 19.58
CA PRO A 404 -14.65 -10.82 18.27
C PRO A 404 -15.78 -9.79 18.16
N GLU A 405 -16.95 -10.07 18.75
CA GLU A 405 -18.10 -9.18 18.76
C GLU A 405 -17.88 -7.94 19.63
N GLU A 406 -17.24 -8.10 20.80
CA GLU A 406 -16.86 -6.97 21.67
C GLU A 406 -15.81 -6.09 21.00
N ARG A 407 -14.85 -6.67 20.25
CA ARG A 407 -13.89 -5.91 19.43
C ARG A 407 -14.62 -5.09 18.36
N CYS A 408 -15.59 -5.68 17.65
CA CYS A 408 -16.42 -4.94 16.69
C CYS A 408 -17.16 -3.77 17.35
N LEU A 409 -17.74 -3.98 18.53
CA LEU A 409 -18.41 -2.89 19.26
C LEU A 409 -17.41 -1.79 19.64
N LYS A 410 -16.23 -2.15 20.17
CA LYS A 410 -15.21 -1.15 20.55
C LYS A 410 -14.70 -0.36 19.32
N ILE A 411 -14.58 -0.98 18.14
CA ILE A 411 -14.29 -0.30 16.87
C ILE A 411 -15.39 0.71 16.52
N MET A 412 -16.67 0.36 16.65
CA MET A 412 -17.78 1.29 16.45
C MET A 412 -17.74 2.45 17.47
N GLU A 413 -17.48 2.16 18.73
CA GLU A 413 -17.38 3.14 19.81
C GLU A 413 -16.23 4.14 19.57
N ALA A 414 -15.10 3.65 19.02
CA ALA A 414 -13.97 4.50 18.68
C ALA A 414 -14.24 5.45 17.51
N GLY A 415 -15.24 5.19 16.66
CA GLY A 415 -15.65 6.11 15.59
C GLY A 415 -15.32 5.66 14.16
N ASN A 416 -14.95 4.39 13.96
CA ASN A 416 -14.75 3.81 12.63
C ASN A 416 -16.08 3.52 11.92
N ASP A 417 -16.12 3.65 10.61
CA ASP A 417 -17.32 3.49 9.81
C ASP A 417 -17.41 2.13 9.12
N GLN A 418 -16.28 1.51 8.80
CA GLN A 418 -16.21 0.28 8.03
C GLN A 418 -15.17 -0.68 8.59
N PHE A 419 -15.43 -1.99 8.45
CA PHE A 419 -14.58 -3.09 8.92
C PHE A 419 -13.82 -3.72 7.76
N GLY A 420 -12.54 -3.40 7.62
CA GLY A 420 -11.65 -4.00 6.64
C GLY A 420 -11.37 -5.47 6.94
N GLY A 421 -11.43 -6.31 5.89
CA GLY A 421 -11.18 -7.75 5.99
C GLY A 421 -12.26 -8.56 6.68
N LEU A 422 -13.48 -8.04 6.80
CA LEU A 422 -14.59 -8.73 7.45
C LEU A 422 -15.78 -8.94 6.49
N SER A 423 -16.28 -10.17 6.43
CA SER A 423 -17.49 -10.55 5.68
C SER A 423 -18.55 -11.26 6.55
N ASP A 424 -18.30 -11.41 7.84
CA ASP A 424 -19.19 -12.08 8.80
C ASP A 424 -20.25 -11.09 9.33
N ILE A 425 -21.41 -11.05 8.66
CA ILE A 425 -22.53 -10.18 9.05
C ILE A 425 -23.11 -10.55 10.43
N ASP A 426 -23.09 -11.83 10.80
CA ASP A 426 -23.64 -12.27 12.08
C ASP A 426 -22.78 -11.80 13.26
N ARG A 427 -21.46 -11.68 13.07
CA ARG A 427 -20.56 -11.04 14.05
C ARG A 427 -20.94 -9.58 14.30
N LEU A 428 -21.22 -8.83 13.22
CA LEU A 428 -21.66 -7.43 13.36
C LEU A 428 -23.06 -7.29 13.97
N LYS A 429 -24.00 -8.16 13.64
CA LYS A 429 -25.33 -8.19 14.27
C LYS A 429 -25.22 -8.39 15.79
N LYS A 430 -24.38 -9.32 16.24
CA LYS A 430 -24.13 -9.54 17.67
C LYS A 430 -23.48 -8.32 18.33
N ALA A 431 -22.47 -7.72 17.67
CA ALA A 431 -21.82 -6.49 18.15
C ALA A 431 -22.82 -5.33 18.27
N TYR A 432 -23.70 -5.17 17.28
CA TYR A 432 -24.81 -4.18 17.34
C TYR A 432 -25.73 -4.45 18.52
N GLN A 433 -26.11 -5.72 18.77
CA GLN A 433 -26.96 -6.09 19.90
C GLN A 433 -26.31 -5.78 21.25
N LEU A 434 -25.01 -6.07 21.41
CA LEU A 434 -24.23 -5.66 22.60
C LEU A 434 -24.27 -4.12 22.80
N GLY A 435 -24.17 -3.38 21.70
CA GLY A 435 -24.28 -1.92 21.71
C GLY A 435 -25.69 -1.44 22.11
N VAL A 436 -26.75 -2.09 21.61
CA VAL A 436 -28.14 -1.78 22.00
C VAL A 436 -28.37 -2.03 23.50
N GLU A 437 -27.83 -3.11 24.05
CA GLU A 437 -27.91 -3.39 25.50
C GLU A 437 -27.19 -2.31 26.31
N LYS A 438 -26.08 -1.77 25.81
CA LYS A 438 -25.26 -0.76 26.51
C LYS A 438 -25.79 0.67 26.36
N TYR A 439 -26.26 1.06 25.17
CA TYR A 439 -26.58 2.45 24.80
C TYR A 439 -28.03 2.69 24.40
N GLY A 440 -28.82 1.65 24.18
CA GLY A 440 -30.16 1.73 23.64
C GLY A 440 -30.22 1.70 22.11
N GLN A 441 -31.37 1.27 21.59
CA GLN A 441 -31.57 1.04 20.15
C GLN A 441 -31.38 2.33 19.34
N ASP A 442 -32.02 3.43 19.72
CA ASP A 442 -31.96 4.70 18.97
C ASP A 442 -30.53 5.21 18.83
N ALA A 443 -29.70 5.09 19.88
CA ALA A 443 -28.31 5.54 19.85
C ALA A 443 -27.48 4.70 18.87
N MET A 444 -27.68 3.38 18.87
CA MET A 444 -26.97 2.46 17.96
C MET A 444 -27.44 2.61 16.51
N GLU A 445 -28.74 2.77 16.26
CA GLU A 445 -29.22 3.07 14.92
C GLU A 445 -28.65 4.37 14.37
N GLN A 446 -28.64 5.43 15.16
CA GLN A 446 -28.00 6.70 14.75
C GLN A 446 -26.50 6.53 14.49
N ARG A 447 -25.82 5.70 15.30
CA ARG A 447 -24.38 5.44 15.12
C ARG A 447 -24.10 4.77 13.79
N ILE A 448 -24.78 3.67 13.47
CA ILE A 448 -24.57 2.93 12.20
C ILE A 448 -25.07 3.72 10.98
N ARG A 449 -26.13 4.53 11.15
CA ARG A 449 -26.65 5.41 10.09
C ARG A 449 -25.64 6.48 9.69
N ARG A 450 -24.92 7.09 10.65
CA ARG A 450 -23.83 8.01 10.32
C ARG A 450 -22.73 7.33 9.50
N SER A 451 -22.39 6.09 9.82
CA SER A 451 -21.44 5.32 9.02
C SER A 451 -21.98 5.04 7.60
N ALA A 452 -23.23 4.61 7.48
CA ALA A 452 -23.86 4.38 6.19
C ALA A 452 -23.86 5.64 5.31
N VAL A 453 -24.14 6.83 5.88
CA VAL A 453 -24.09 8.11 5.14
C VAL A 453 -22.69 8.38 4.59
N ARG A 454 -21.62 8.21 5.38
CA ARG A 454 -20.24 8.45 4.93
C ARG A 454 -19.82 7.47 3.84
N ILE A 455 -20.20 6.21 3.97
CA ILE A 455 -19.93 5.16 3.00
C ILE A 455 -20.65 5.45 1.67
N LEU A 456 -21.96 5.69 1.72
CA LEU A 456 -22.81 5.95 0.55
C LEU A 456 -22.40 7.25 -0.16
N ARG A 457 -22.05 8.29 0.59
CA ARG A 457 -21.59 9.57 0.02
C ARG A 457 -20.42 9.37 -0.96
N ASN A 458 -19.46 8.53 -0.62
CA ASN A 458 -18.35 8.22 -1.50
C ASN A 458 -18.77 7.48 -2.77
N MET A 459 -19.74 6.57 -2.67
CA MET A 459 -20.26 5.84 -3.81
C MET A 459 -21.04 6.75 -4.79
N PHE A 460 -21.74 7.77 -4.27
CA PHE A 460 -22.36 8.82 -5.10
C PHE A 460 -21.32 9.71 -5.79
N ARG A 461 -20.28 10.13 -5.05
CA ARG A 461 -19.20 10.98 -5.56
C ARG A 461 -18.48 10.40 -6.78
N VAL A 462 -18.24 9.11 -6.80
CA VAL A 462 -17.55 8.42 -7.91
C VAL A 462 -18.50 7.95 -9.02
N GLY A 463 -19.78 8.37 -9.00
CA GLY A 463 -20.77 8.12 -10.04
C GLY A 463 -21.26 6.69 -10.18
N LEU A 464 -21.09 5.84 -9.14
CA LEU A 464 -21.50 4.44 -9.20
C LEU A 464 -23.01 4.25 -9.33
N PHE A 465 -23.81 5.16 -8.80
CA PHE A 465 -25.28 5.08 -8.95
C PHE A 465 -25.76 5.43 -10.35
N GLU A 466 -25.05 6.29 -11.06
CA GLU A 466 -25.35 6.68 -12.45
C GLU A 466 -24.89 5.59 -13.42
N ASN A 467 -23.60 5.21 -13.33
CA ASN A 467 -23.00 4.21 -14.20
C ASN A 467 -21.98 3.35 -13.45
N PRO A 468 -22.37 2.18 -12.90
CA PRO A 468 -21.44 1.28 -12.24
C PRO A 468 -20.70 0.33 -13.19
N TYR A 469 -21.07 0.30 -14.47
CA TYR A 469 -20.56 -0.67 -15.43
C TYR A 469 -19.35 -0.15 -16.20
N VAL A 470 -18.48 -1.07 -16.62
CA VAL A 470 -17.29 -0.79 -17.43
C VAL A 470 -17.32 -1.57 -18.75
N ASP A 471 -16.65 -1.05 -19.76
CA ASP A 471 -16.53 -1.69 -21.08
C ASP A 471 -15.43 -2.77 -21.03
N ALA A 472 -15.84 -4.02 -20.76
CA ALA A 472 -14.91 -5.12 -20.62
C ALA A 472 -14.11 -5.42 -21.90
N ASP A 473 -14.69 -5.16 -23.07
CA ASP A 473 -14.02 -5.39 -24.37
C ASP A 473 -12.86 -4.41 -24.59
N LYS A 474 -12.93 -3.22 -23.99
CA LYS A 474 -11.89 -2.19 -24.07
C LYS A 474 -10.94 -2.16 -22.88
N ALA A 475 -11.23 -2.89 -21.82
CA ALA A 475 -10.45 -2.80 -20.57
C ALA A 475 -8.95 -3.06 -20.82
N ASN A 476 -8.61 -4.12 -21.57
CA ASN A 476 -7.21 -4.43 -21.90
C ASN A 476 -6.53 -3.38 -22.79
N ASP A 477 -7.28 -2.58 -23.57
CA ASP A 477 -6.75 -1.51 -24.42
C ASP A 477 -6.51 -0.20 -23.63
N LEU A 478 -7.16 -0.06 -22.46
CA LEU A 478 -7.08 1.14 -21.62
C LEU A 478 -6.05 1.01 -20.50
N VAL A 479 -5.64 -0.22 -20.18
CA VAL A 479 -4.68 -0.53 -19.12
C VAL A 479 -3.32 -0.84 -19.74
N GLY A 480 -2.24 -0.30 -19.17
CA GLY A 480 -0.87 -0.54 -19.64
C GLY A 480 -0.61 0.01 -21.05
N THR A 481 -1.23 1.13 -21.41
CA THR A 481 -0.98 1.74 -22.72
C THR A 481 0.49 2.07 -22.92
N GLU A 482 0.94 2.13 -24.16
CA GLU A 482 2.34 2.50 -24.48
C GLU A 482 2.72 3.85 -23.88
N GLU A 483 1.79 4.80 -23.85
CA GLU A 483 1.98 6.11 -23.24
C GLU A 483 2.19 6.00 -21.73
N TYR A 484 1.31 5.27 -21.00
CA TYR A 484 1.40 5.12 -19.56
C TYR A 484 2.67 4.35 -19.15
N CYS A 485 3.01 3.27 -19.88
CA CYS A 485 4.25 2.54 -19.67
C CYS A 485 5.50 3.42 -19.87
N LYS A 486 5.51 4.29 -20.90
CA LYS A 486 6.60 5.26 -21.11
C LYS A 486 6.70 6.28 -19.97
N ARG A 487 5.58 6.78 -19.47
CA ARG A 487 5.55 7.73 -18.34
C ARG A 487 6.07 7.07 -17.05
N GLY A 488 5.61 5.87 -16.74
CA GLY A 488 6.09 5.09 -15.60
C GLY A 488 7.59 4.80 -15.69
N PHE A 489 8.07 4.40 -16.87
CA PHE A 489 9.50 4.17 -17.07
C PHE A 489 10.34 5.46 -16.94
N ALA A 490 9.84 6.59 -17.43
CA ALA A 490 10.49 7.88 -17.22
C ALA A 490 10.55 8.27 -15.73
N ALA A 491 9.53 7.94 -14.94
CA ALA A 491 9.55 8.11 -13.49
C ALA A 491 10.61 7.22 -12.82
N GLN A 492 10.75 5.96 -13.28
CA GLN A 492 11.81 5.07 -12.79
C GLN A 492 13.22 5.68 -13.01
N LEU A 493 13.48 6.23 -14.19
CA LEU A 493 14.75 6.90 -14.49
C LEU A 493 15.00 8.10 -13.58
N LYS A 494 13.96 8.90 -13.30
CA LYS A 494 14.04 10.07 -12.41
C LYS A 494 14.25 9.69 -10.94
N SER A 495 13.78 8.52 -10.51
CA SER A 495 13.81 8.09 -9.11
C SER A 495 15.16 7.48 -8.68
N ILE A 496 15.99 7.04 -9.62
CA ILE A 496 17.28 6.44 -9.28
C ILE A 496 18.24 7.52 -8.80
N VAL A 497 18.78 7.32 -7.59
CA VAL A 497 19.75 8.22 -6.98
C VAL A 497 21.17 7.77 -7.31
N MET A 498 21.96 8.62 -7.94
CA MET A 498 23.40 8.39 -8.08
C MET A 498 24.11 8.91 -6.83
N LEU A 499 24.68 7.98 -6.04
CA LEU A 499 25.40 8.30 -4.80
C LEU A 499 26.87 8.57 -5.05
N LYS A 500 27.47 7.95 -6.07
CA LYS A 500 28.90 8.06 -6.36
C LYS A 500 29.19 7.95 -7.85
N ASN A 501 30.14 8.77 -8.33
CA ASN A 501 30.68 8.71 -9.69
C ASN A 501 32.15 9.13 -9.69
N ARG A 502 33.03 8.26 -9.17
CA ARG A 502 34.44 8.52 -8.99
C ARG A 502 35.11 8.84 -10.31
N GLY A 503 35.81 10.00 -10.34
CA GLY A 503 36.52 10.43 -11.53
C GLY A 503 35.65 10.65 -12.76
N GLN A 504 34.34 10.83 -12.60
CA GLN A 504 33.36 10.99 -13.68
C GLN A 504 33.40 9.84 -14.69
N MET A 505 33.54 8.58 -14.19
CA MET A 505 33.65 7.41 -15.03
C MET A 505 32.29 7.01 -15.70
N LEU A 506 31.17 7.39 -15.11
CA LEU A 506 29.87 7.29 -15.75
C LEU A 506 29.56 8.61 -16.53
N PRO A 507 28.86 8.51 -17.67
CA PRO A 507 28.30 7.29 -18.27
C PRO A 507 29.36 6.45 -19.00
N LEU A 508 29.14 5.12 -19.06
CA LEU A 508 29.93 4.21 -19.90
C LEU A 508 29.50 4.31 -21.36
N ALA A 509 30.46 4.19 -22.28
CA ALA A 509 30.11 4.09 -23.70
C ALA A 509 29.27 2.84 -24.00
N LYS A 510 28.28 2.97 -24.89
CA LYS A 510 27.55 1.81 -25.40
C LYS A 510 28.52 0.80 -26.02
N LYS A 511 28.20 -0.49 -25.87
CA LYS A 511 29.04 -1.61 -26.32
C LYS A 511 30.37 -1.74 -25.57
N THR A 512 30.55 -1.07 -24.43
CA THR A 512 31.60 -1.44 -23.46
C THR A 512 31.45 -2.90 -23.06
N LYS A 513 32.57 -3.62 -22.97
CA LYS A 513 32.56 -5.01 -22.46
C LYS A 513 32.36 -5.00 -20.97
N ILE A 514 31.28 -5.61 -20.50
CA ILE A 514 30.93 -5.66 -19.08
C ILE A 514 30.94 -7.09 -18.54
N TYR A 515 31.39 -7.22 -17.31
CA TYR A 515 31.19 -8.41 -16.50
C TYR A 515 30.05 -8.17 -15.48
N VAL A 516 29.12 -9.13 -15.37
CA VAL A 516 28.05 -9.12 -14.38
C VAL A 516 28.17 -10.42 -13.57
N PRO A 517 28.50 -10.35 -12.27
CA PRO A 517 28.59 -11.54 -11.45
C PRO A 517 27.22 -12.17 -11.24
N LYS A 518 27.20 -13.48 -10.98
CA LYS A 518 26.01 -14.18 -10.54
C LYS A 518 25.60 -13.69 -9.16
N GLN A 519 24.29 -13.61 -8.96
CA GLN A 519 23.69 -13.30 -7.67
C GLN A 519 23.20 -14.60 -7.00
N TYR A 520 23.68 -14.84 -5.79
CA TYR A 520 23.27 -15.99 -4.99
C TYR A 520 22.08 -15.65 -4.12
N SER A 521 21.08 -16.53 -4.10
CA SER A 521 19.91 -16.43 -3.21
C SER A 521 19.72 -17.81 -2.54
N PRO A 522 19.87 -17.94 -1.22
CA PRO A 522 19.64 -19.20 -0.54
C PRO A 522 18.17 -19.63 -0.62
N ALA A 523 17.91 -20.94 -0.45
CA ALA A 523 16.54 -21.41 -0.31
C ALA A 523 15.88 -20.79 0.92
N GLY A 524 14.61 -20.42 0.80
CA GLY A 524 13.89 -19.79 1.91
C GLY A 524 12.40 -19.64 1.65
N ARG A 525 11.64 -19.34 2.69
CA ARG A 525 10.22 -19.07 2.55
C ARG A 525 10.01 -17.62 2.09
N ASN A 526 9.18 -17.46 1.07
CA ASN A 526 8.71 -16.14 0.66
C ASN A 526 7.53 -15.67 1.52
N TRP A 527 7.00 -14.48 1.28
CA TRP A 527 5.90 -13.91 2.05
C TRP A 527 4.61 -14.75 2.01
N MET A 528 4.38 -15.52 0.94
CA MET A 528 3.28 -16.50 0.85
C MET A 528 3.55 -17.81 1.58
N MET A 529 4.62 -17.88 2.38
CA MET A 529 5.08 -19.09 3.08
C MET A 529 5.46 -20.26 2.17
N ARG A 530 5.62 -20.04 0.86
CA ARG A 530 6.12 -21.04 -0.10
C ARG A 530 7.64 -21.10 -0.04
N MET A 531 8.19 -22.31 -0.16
CA MET A 531 9.64 -22.50 -0.26
C MET A 531 10.12 -22.17 -1.68
N ASP A 532 10.91 -21.11 -1.81
CA ASP A 532 11.65 -20.83 -3.02
C ASP A 532 12.98 -21.62 -2.99
N PRO A 533 13.41 -22.16 -4.13
CA PRO A 533 14.69 -22.87 -4.23
C PRO A 533 15.87 -21.90 -4.08
N GLU A 534 17.04 -22.48 -3.83
CA GLU A 534 18.31 -21.79 -3.99
C GLU A 534 18.54 -21.43 -5.47
N THR A 535 19.06 -20.22 -5.72
CA THR A 535 19.42 -19.76 -7.08
C THR A 535 20.82 -19.16 -7.07
N ASN A 536 21.53 -19.26 -8.21
CA ASN A 536 22.84 -18.64 -8.42
C ASN A 536 23.00 -18.34 -9.91
N GLU A 537 22.47 -17.20 -10.35
CA GLU A 537 22.36 -16.82 -11.76
C GLU A 537 22.58 -15.32 -11.97
N ILE A 538 22.83 -14.89 -13.20
CA ILE A 538 22.89 -13.47 -13.54
C ILE A 538 21.50 -12.89 -13.30
N PRO A 539 21.37 -11.81 -12.46
CA PRO A 539 20.05 -11.32 -12.03
C PRO A 539 19.26 -10.62 -13.14
N VAL A 540 19.93 -10.23 -14.22
CA VAL A 540 19.33 -9.50 -15.34
C VAL A 540 19.27 -10.41 -16.57
N PRO A 541 18.13 -10.49 -17.28
CA PRO A 541 18.06 -11.20 -18.55
C PRO A 541 19.15 -10.75 -19.54
N THR A 542 19.87 -11.69 -20.11
CA THR A 542 21.02 -11.42 -20.99
C THR A 542 20.64 -10.49 -22.17
N GLU A 543 19.46 -10.71 -22.75
CA GLU A 543 18.92 -9.90 -23.84
C GLU A 543 18.71 -8.42 -23.46
N ILE A 544 18.49 -8.11 -22.19
CA ILE A 544 18.38 -6.72 -21.71
C ILE A 544 19.77 -6.09 -21.61
N LEU A 545 20.75 -6.82 -21.05
CA LEU A 545 22.16 -6.36 -20.97
C LEU A 545 22.75 -6.08 -22.36
N GLU A 546 22.50 -6.97 -23.32
CA GLU A 546 23.05 -6.91 -24.68
C GLU A 546 22.46 -5.78 -25.56
N LYS A 547 21.32 -5.19 -25.17
CA LYS A 547 20.83 -3.96 -25.79
C LYS A 547 21.84 -2.81 -25.65
N TYR A 548 22.53 -2.72 -24.53
CA TYR A 548 23.38 -1.61 -24.13
C TYR A 548 24.87 -1.93 -24.20
N PHE A 549 25.29 -3.13 -23.78
CA PHE A 549 26.67 -3.52 -23.54
C PHE A 549 27.03 -4.82 -24.25
N ILE A 550 28.29 -5.22 -24.17
CA ILE A 550 28.76 -6.54 -24.59
C ILE A 550 29.05 -7.33 -23.30
N LEU A 551 28.21 -8.32 -23.01
CA LEU A 551 28.42 -9.21 -21.87
C LEU A 551 29.59 -10.13 -22.14
N VAL A 552 30.52 -10.27 -21.18
CA VAL A 552 31.64 -11.21 -21.20
C VAL A 552 31.58 -12.14 -19.98
N ASP A 553 32.16 -13.35 -20.13
CA ASP A 553 32.07 -14.40 -19.13
C ASP A 553 33.03 -14.18 -17.93
N THR A 554 34.11 -13.45 -18.13
CA THR A 554 35.16 -13.29 -17.12
C THR A 554 35.51 -11.82 -16.85
N PRO A 555 35.94 -11.47 -15.64
CA PRO A 555 36.39 -10.11 -15.30
C PRO A 555 37.61 -9.64 -16.10
N GLU A 556 38.48 -10.58 -16.51
CA GLU A 556 39.69 -10.29 -17.27
C GLU A 556 39.36 -9.71 -18.65
N GLU A 557 38.31 -10.21 -19.30
CA GLU A 557 37.84 -9.79 -20.62
C GLU A 557 37.04 -8.48 -20.59
N ALA A 558 36.55 -8.07 -19.41
CA ALA A 558 35.71 -6.91 -19.25
C ALA A 558 36.53 -5.61 -19.18
N ASP A 559 35.92 -4.52 -19.65
CA ASP A 559 36.39 -3.13 -19.46
C ASP A 559 35.81 -2.50 -18.17
N ALA A 560 34.61 -2.93 -17.76
CA ALA A 560 33.95 -2.53 -16.53
C ALA A 560 33.11 -3.70 -15.96
N ALA A 561 32.73 -3.62 -14.69
CA ALA A 561 31.78 -4.56 -14.08
C ALA A 561 30.57 -3.82 -13.52
N ILE A 562 29.39 -4.47 -13.63
CA ILE A 562 28.14 -4.02 -13.03
C ILE A 562 27.68 -5.09 -12.05
N VAL A 563 27.59 -4.73 -10.77
CA VAL A 563 27.15 -5.63 -9.68
C VAL A 563 25.79 -5.19 -9.19
N PHE A 564 24.79 -6.03 -9.37
CA PHE A 564 23.45 -5.81 -8.83
C PHE A 564 23.39 -6.34 -7.40
N MET A 565 22.93 -5.51 -6.49
CA MET A 565 22.87 -5.79 -5.04
C MET A 565 21.47 -5.51 -4.51
N ARG A 566 21.04 -6.27 -3.52
CA ARG A 566 19.77 -6.06 -2.81
C ARG A 566 20.06 -5.53 -1.41
N MET A 567 19.17 -4.67 -0.91
CA MET A 567 19.25 -4.19 0.48
C MET A 567 19.36 -5.35 1.47
N PRO A 568 20.24 -5.28 2.49
CA PRO A 568 20.37 -6.33 3.51
C PRO A 568 19.13 -6.39 4.41
N LYS A 569 18.53 -7.58 4.52
CA LYS A 569 17.39 -7.92 5.38
C LYS A 569 17.69 -9.22 6.14
N ASN A 570 17.03 -9.44 7.27
CA ASN A 570 17.19 -10.69 8.02
C ASN A 570 16.52 -11.87 7.33
N GLU A 571 15.40 -11.64 6.67
CA GLU A 571 14.51 -12.66 6.13
C GLU A 571 14.27 -12.45 4.62
N LYS A 572 13.96 -13.54 3.93
CA LYS A 572 13.58 -13.52 2.51
C LYS A 572 12.16 -12.96 2.29
N THR A 573 11.35 -12.97 3.33
CA THR A 573 9.94 -12.57 3.27
C THR A 573 9.72 -11.09 2.90
N GLY A 574 10.76 -10.27 2.97
CA GLY A 574 10.69 -8.84 2.68
C GLY A 574 10.41 -7.98 3.91
N MET A 575 9.63 -8.46 4.87
CA MET A 575 9.39 -7.80 6.15
C MET A 575 10.07 -8.57 7.28
N ASP A 576 11.06 -7.93 7.90
CA ASP A 576 11.78 -8.51 9.04
C ASP A 576 10.91 -8.44 10.29
N SER A 577 10.56 -9.59 10.87
CA SER A 577 9.77 -9.65 12.10
C SER A 577 10.52 -9.15 13.33
N GLY A 578 11.85 -9.24 13.33
CA GLY A 578 12.67 -8.98 14.50
C GLY A 578 12.45 -10.03 15.61
N TYR A 579 11.97 -11.23 15.25
CA TYR A 579 11.69 -12.33 16.17
C TYR A 579 12.20 -13.66 15.63
N SER A 580 12.89 -14.41 16.48
CA SER A 580 13.43 -15.74 16.18
C SER A 580 12.81 -16.81 17.06
N GLN A 581 12.08 -17.73 16.47
CA GLN A 581 11.54 -18.88 17.17
C GLN A 581 12.66 -19.78 17.72
N ALA A 582 13.78 -19.88 17.01
CA ALA A 582 14.95 -20.65 17.46
C ALA A 582 15.60 -20.04 18.72
N ASP A 583 15.69 -18.71 18.83
CA ASP A 583 16.15 -18.03 20.06
C ASP A 583 15.19 -18.33 21.22
N ARG A 584 13.89 -18.33 20.96
CA ARG A 584 12.88 -18.64 21.97
C ARG A 584 12.99 -20.08 22.48
N GLU A 585 13.17 -21.04 21.59
CA GLU A 585 13.35 -22.45 21.90
C GLU A 585 14.67 -22.73 22.66
N ALA A 586 15.68 -21.89 22.41
CA ALA A 586 16.95 -21.93 23.16
C ALA A 586 16.89 -21.28 24.56
N GLY A 587 15.71 -20.75 24.95
CA GLY A 587 15.49 -20.12 26.27
C GLY A 587 15.71 -18.60 26.28
N GLY A 588 15.86 -17.98 25.14
CA GLY A 588 15.84 -16.52 24.96
C GLY A 588 14.41 -15.95 24.99
N ASN A 589 14.31 -14.64 24.85
CA ASN A 589 13.02 -13.95 24.76
C ASN A 589 12.43 -13.92 23.32
N GLY A 590 13.12 -14.47 22.32
CA GLY A 590 12.71 -14.47 20.92
C GLY A 590 13.10 -13.23 20.15
N TYR A 591 13.25 -12.08 20.77
CA TYR A 591 13.58 -10.82 20.09
C TYR A 591 15.03 -10.80 19.62
N VAL A 592 15.24 -10.44 18.34
CA VAL A 592 16.54 -10.35 17.68
C VAL A 592 16.66 -9.00 16.96
N PRO A 593 17.89 -8.49 16.70
CA PRO A 593 18.05 -7.24 15.97
C PRO A 593 17.57 -7.38 14.53
N ILE A 594 17.13 -6.27 13.94
CA ILE A 594 16.94 -6.11 12.50
C ILE A 594 18.17 -5.40 11.95
N THR A 595 18.90 -6.04 11.02
CA THR A 595 20.12 -5.45 10.45
C THR A 595 19.85 -4.67 9.19
N ARG A 596 20.71 -3.65 8.94
CA ARG A 596 20.81 -2.88 7.68
C ARG A 596 22.22 -2.94 7.09
N GLN A 597 23.03 -3.95 7.53
CA GLN A 597 24.36 -4.24 6.98
C GLN A 597 24.44 -5.70 6.52
N TYR A 598 25.35 -6.00 5.58
CA TYR A 598 25.51 -7.34 5.00
C TYR A 598 26.24 -8.32 5.94
N ARG A 599 27.31 -7.83 6.60
CA ARG A 599 28.08 -8.67 7.54
C ARG A 599 27.29 -8.93 8.80
N PRO A 600 27.60 -10.05 9.52
CA PRO A 600 26.94 -10.35 10.78
C PRO A 600 26.93 -9.13 11.71
N TYR A 601 25.77 -8.82 12.25
CA TYR A 601 25.57 -7.72 13.18
C TYR A 601 25.26 -8.25 14.57
N THR A 602 26.11 -7.84 15.56
CA THR A 602 25.82 -8.05 16.99
C THR A 602 25.35 -6.73 17.58
N ALA A 603 24.18 -6.75 18.20
CA ALA A 603 23.50 -5.54 18.71
C ALA A 603 24.15 -5.02 20.03
N GLU A 604 25.39 -4.56 19.95
CA GLU A 604 26.12 -4.02 21.11
C GLU A 604 25.54 -2.68 21.60
N TYR A 605 24.97 -1.89 20.68
CA TYR A 605 24.48 -0.54 20.94
C TYR A 605 22.99 -0.47 21.21
N ALA A 606 22.28 -1.60 21.14
CA ALA A 606 20.86 -1.69 21.46
C ALA A 606 20.60 -1.30 22.93
N ARG A 607 19.40 -0.80 23.19
CA ARG A 607 18.94 -0.47 24.55
C ARG A 607 18.94 -1.72 25.46
N GLU A 608 19.21 -1.53 26.73
CA GLU A 608 19.11 -2.60 27.74
C GLU A 608 17.67 -2.89 28.15
N GLU A 609 16.81 -1.89 28.00
CA GLU A 609 15.37 -1.98 28.25
C GLU A 609 14.60 -1.50 27.03
N SER A 610 13.59 -2.28 26.61
CA SER A 610 12.65 -1.87 25.56
C SER A 610 11.75 -0.74 26.05
N LEU A 611 11.39 0.20 25.17
CA LEU A 611 10.57 1.36 25.52
C LEU A 611 9.11 0.96 25.83
N ALA A 612 8.58 0.01 25.08
CA ALA A 612 7.23 -0.52 25.31
C ALA A 612 7.17 -1.60 26.40
N GLY A 613 8.31 -1.98 27.01
CA GLY A 613 8.34 -3.05 28.00
C GLY A 613 8.06 -4.43 27.42
N GLY A 614 7.46 -5.32 28.21
CA GLY A 614 6.98 -6.65 27.81
C GLY A 614 5.49 -6.63 27.41
N ASP A 615 5.03 -7.75 26.90
CA ASP A 615 3.60 -8.01 26.67
C ASP A 615 3.05 -8.80 27.87
N PRO A 616 1.84 -8.50 28.38
CA PRO A 616 1.22 -9.27 29.46
C PRO A 616 1.07 -10.77 29.18
N ARG A 617 1.08 -11.18 27.89
CA ARG A 617 1.01 -12.59 27.46
C ARG A 617 2.36 -13.26 27.33
N GLU A 618 3.45 -12.52 27.51
CA GLU A 618 4.82 -13.03 27.50
C GLU A 618 5.29 -13.32 28.93
N ASP A 619 6.19 -14.28 29.09
CA ASP A 619 6.74 -14.66 30.39
C ASP A 619 7.99 -13.82 30.79
N PHE A 620 8.15 -12.65 30.18
CA PHE A 620 9.21 -11.68 30.42
C PHE A 620 8.65 -10.24 30.30
N THR A 621 9.40 -9.29 30.85
CA THR A 621 8.98 -7.87 30.95
C THR A 621 9.79 -6.93 30.06
N ASN A 622 10.70 -7.47 29.26
CA ASN A 622 11.64 -6.66 28.48
C ASN A 622 11.94 -7.35 27.13
N ARG A 623 11.69 -6.65 26.01
CA ARG A 623 11.93 -7.10 24.63
C ARG A 623 13.34 -6.79 24.14
N CYS A 624 14.30 -6.59 25.04
CA CYS A 624 15.69 -6.30 24.70
C CYS A 624 16.33 -7.43 23.88
N TYR A 625 17.07 -7.05 22.85
CA TYR A 625 17.86 -7.95 22.00
C TYR A 625 19.36 -7.63 22.04
N LYS A 626 19.81 -6.81 23.00
CA LYS A 626 21.22 -6.41 23.14
C LYS A 626 22.14 -7.62 23.24
N GLY A 627 23.25 -7.57 22.50
CA GLY A 627 24.24 -8.63 22.43
C GLY A 627 23.88 -9.84 21.55
N LYS A 628 22.66 -9.90 20.98
CA LYS A 628 22.29 -10.95 20.03
C LYS A 628 22.82 -10.64 18.63
N THR A 629 23.05 -11.67 17.84
CA THR A 629 23.67 -11.60 16.50
C THR A 629 22.71 -12.11 15.43
N VAL A 630 22.64 -11.39 14.30
CA VAL A 630 21.93 -11.80 13.08
C VAL A 630 22.86 -11.67 11.87
N THR A 631 22.50 -12.33 10.78
CA THR A 631 23.19 -12.25 9.51
C THR A 631 22.17 -11.95 8.42
N ALA A 632 22.48 -10.99 7.54
CA ALA A 632 21.61 -10.66 6.43
C ALA A 632 21.46 -11.82 5.45
N TYR A 633 20.23 -12.04 4.98
CA TYR A 633 19.92 -13.03 3.95
C TYR A 633 20.69 -12.77 2.64
N GLN A 634 20.95 -11.50 2.31
CA GLN A 634 21.66 -11.04 1.12
C GLN A 634 23.17 -10.86 1.32
N ALA A 635 23.78 -11.45 2.37
CA ALA A 635 25.21 -11.29 2.68
C ALA A 635 26.13 -11.62 1.49
N ALA A 636 25.73 -12.55 0.63
CA ALA A 636 26.46 -12.95 -0.57
C ALA A 636 26.57 -11.84 -1.64
N ASP A 637 25.66 -10.88 -1.66
CA ASP A 637 25.72 -9.75 -2.60
C ASP A 637 26.95 -8.87 -2.35
N LEU A 638 27.33 -8.69 -1.07
CA LEU A 638 28.57 -8.02 -0.69
C LEU A 638 29.80 -8.83 -1.14
N ASP A 639 29.80 -10.16 -0.93
CA ASP A 639 30.91 -11.01 -1.36
C ASP A 639 31.10 -10.94 -2.86
N ALA A 640 30.01 -10.97 -3.65
CA ALA A 640 30.05 -10.83 -5.11
C ALA A 640 30.68 -9.50 -5.55
N LEU A 641 30.39 -8.39 -4.86
CA LEU A 641 31.02 -7.10 -5.15
C LEU A 641 32.49 -7.09 -4.79
N LEU A 642 32.88 -7.59 -3.61
CA LEU A 642 34.28 -7.62 -3.15
C LEU A 642 35.16 -8.52 -4.03
N ASP A 643 34.68 -9.67 -4.43
CA ASP A 643 35.37 -10.60 -5.34
C ASP A 643 35.49 -10.00 -6.74
N THR A 644 34.43 -9.36 -7.24
CA THR A 644 34.46 -8.62 -8.51
C THR A 644 35.48 -7.50 -8.46
N ARG A 645 35.50 -6.67 -7.42
CA ARG A 645 36.51 -5.61 -7.25
C ARG A 645 37.93 -6.16 -7.28
N LYS A 646 38.18 -7.28 -6.59
CA LYS A 646 39.48 -7.93 -6.55
C LYS A 646 39.90 -8.43 -7.95
N ALA A 647 38.98 -9.04 -8.69
CA ALA A 647 39.26 -9.56 -10.02
C ALA A 647 39.42 -8.46 -11.07
N MET A 648 38.65 -7.37 -10.98
CA MET A 648 38.71 -6.23 -11.91
C MET A 648 40.00 -5.36 -11.73
N GLY A 649 40.69 -5.45 -10.59
CA GLY A 649 41.83 -4.60 -10.29
C GLY A 649 41.48 -3.11 -10.33
N ASP A 650 42.07 -2.32 -11.22
CA ASP A 650 41.82 -0.87 -11.35
C ASP A 650 40.68 -0.55 -12.34
N LYS A 651 40.10 -1.54 -13.00
CA LYS A 651 38.96 -1.32 -13.91
C LYS A 651 37.71 -0.93 -13.15
N PRO A 652 36.80 -0.14 -13.73
CA PRO A 652 35.58 0.33 -13.07
C PRO A 652 34.67 -0.80 -12.54
N VAL A 653 34.17 -0.62 -11.32
CA VAL A 653 33.11 -1.45 -10.72
C VAL A 653 31.96 -0.55 -10.29
N ILE A 654 30.77 -0.83 -10.83
CA ILE A 654 29.54 -0.10 -10.58
C ILE A 654 28.61 -0.97 -9.73
N ALA A 655 28.14 -0.46 -8.60
CA ALA A 655 27.11 -1.09 -7.78
C ALA A 655 25.73 -0.51 -8.14
N CYS A 656 24.80 -1.38 -8.53
CA CYS A 656 23.38 -1.08 -8.71
C CYS A 656 22.62 -1.68 -7.53
N VAL A 657 22.12 -0.84 -6.62
CA VAL A 657 21.50 -1.27 -5.38
C VAL A 657 19.98 -1.13 -5.49
N SER A 658 19.25 -2.23 -5.41
CA SER A 658 17.80 -2.22 -5.18
C SER A 658 17.55 -2.09 -3.68
N SER A 659 16.94 -0.99 -3.26
CA SER A 659 16.71 -0.68 -1.85
C SER A 659 15.25 -0.37 -1.57
N ASP A 660 14.79 -0.73 -0.37
CA ASP A 660 13.46 -0.42 0.16
C ASP A 660 13.51 0.72 1.19
N GLY A 661 14.72 1.24 1.51
CA GLY A 661 14.93 2.29 2.50
C GLY A 661 16.40 2.47 2.89
N PRO A 662 16.68 3.09 4.06
CA PRO A 662 18.04 3.35 4.53
C PRO A 662 18.84 2.08 4.80
N MET A 663 20.12 2.05 4.44
CA MET A 663 21.03 0.91 4.68
C MET A 663 22.47 1.38 4.94
N VAL A 664 23.29 0.53 5.53
CA VAL A 664 24.72 0.79 5.76
C VAL A 664 25.50 0.50 4.48
N VAL A 665 25.97 1.54 3.80
CA VAL A 665 26.74 1.44 2.56
C VAL A 665 28.26 1.37 2.80
N ALA A 666 28.72 1.64 4.02
CA ALA A 666 30.12 1.67 4.39
C ALA A 666 30.91 0.38 4.08
N GLU A 667 30.23 -0.77 4.01
CA GLU A 667 30.85 -2.08 3.74
C GLU A 667 31.36 -2.21 2.29
N PHE A 668 30.79 -1.45 1.34
CA PHE A 668 31.14 -1.57 -0.08
C PHE A 668 31.41 -0.23 -0.79
N GLU A 669 31.06 0.91 -0.20
CA GLU A 669 31.20 2.24 -0.84
C GLU A 669 32.62 2.46 -1.37
N GLY A 670 33.63 2.22 -0.54
CA GLY A 670 35.05 2.38 -0.94
C GLY A 670 35.55 1.34 -1.97
N LYS A 671 34.75 0.37 -2.38
CA LYS A 671 35.06 -0.68 -3.34
C LYS A 671 34.37 -0.52 -4.70
N ALA A 672 33.37 0.35 -4.76
CA ALA A 672 32.68 0.74 -5.99
C ALA A 672 33.19 2.10 -6.48
N ASP A 673 33.32 2.26 -7.79
CA ASP A 673 33.64 3.52 -8.45
C ASP A 673 32.40 4.32 -8.84
N GLY A 674 31.29 3.62 -9.09
CA GLY A 674 29.95 4.19 -9.28
C GLY A 674 28.95 3.48 -8.38
N ILE A 675 27.98 4.23 -7.80
CA ILE A 675 26.87 3.67 -7.01
C ILE A 675 25.57 4.33 -7.45
N LEU A 676 24.64 3.50 -7.89
CA LEU A 676 23.28 3.87 -8.24
C LEU A 676 22.33 3.14 -7.31
N MET A 677 21.37 3.85 -6.70
CA MET A 677 20.36 3.29 -5.81
C MET A 677 18.96 3.50 -6.40
N GLY A 678 18.21 2.43 -6.59
CA GLY A 678 16.86 2.45 -7.12
C GLY A 678 15.86 1.85 -6.14
N PHE A 679 14.61 2.32 -6.22
CA PHE A 679 13.52 2.00 -5.32
C PHE A 679 12.33 1.45 -6.10
N GLY A 680 12.24 0.12 -6.21
CA GLY A 680 11.21 -0.53 -7.00
C GLY A 680 11.28 -0.14 -8.48
N VAL A 681 12.47 -0.24 -9.08
CA VAL A 681 12.71 0.08 -10.50
C VAL A 681 13.22 -1.15 -11.25
N THR A 682 13.03 -1.16 -12.57
CA THR A 682 13.53 -2.23 -13.43
C THR A 682 15.05 -2.14 -13.61
N TYR A 683 15.69 -3.27 -13.89
CA TYR A 683 17.12 -3.29 -14.23
C TYR A 683 17.46 -2.45 -15.47
N GLU A 684 16.54 -2.37 -16.44
CA GLU A 684 16.70 -1.57 -17.65
C GLU A 684 16.87 -0.08 -17.33
N ALA A 685 16.20 0.44 -16.30
CA ALA A 685 16.37 1.82 -15.87
C ALA A 685 17.80 2.11 -15.38
N PHE A 686 18.40 1.21 -14.60
CA PHE A 686 19.81 1.32 -14.24
C PHE A 686 20.73 1.35 -15.45
N LEU A 687 20.52 0.44 -16.42
CA LEU A 687 21.37 0.33 -17.61
C LEU A 687 21.31 1.57 -18.50
N GLN A 688 20.12 2.20 -18.63
CA GLN A 688 19.98 3.45 -19.38
C GLN A 688 20.75 4.62 -18.74
N LEU A 689 20.74 4.72 -17.41
CA LEU A 689 21.58 5.70 -16.71
C LEU A 689 23.07 5.38 -16.90
N ILE A 690 23.47 4.13 -16.72
CA ILE A 690 24.88 3.73 -16.86
C ILE A 690 25.44 4.02 -18.27
N CYS A 691 24.63 3.84 -19.32
CA CYS A 691 25.08 4.11 -20.70
C CYS A 691 24.84 5.56 -21.16
N GLY A 692 24.26 6.42 -20.31
CA GLY A 692 24.04 7.83 -20.61
C GLY A 692 22.85 8.13 -21.51
N ASP A 693 21.90 7.20 -21.66
CA ASP A 693 20.64 7.45 -22.38
C ASP A 693 19.72 8.40 -21.57
N ALA A 694 19.92 8.47 -20.25
CA ALA A 694 19.30 9.42 -19.37
C ALA A 694 20.32 9.93 -18.32
N GLU A 695 20.07 11.12 -17.76
CA GLU A 695 20.88 11.68 -16.69
C GLU A 695 20.26 11.36 -15.33
N PRO A 696 21.06 10.89 -14.32
CA PRO A 696 20.59 10.72 -12.96
C PRO A 696 20.11 12.05 -12.37
N CYS A 697 18.97 12.04 -11.68
CA CYS A 697 18.46 13.24 -11.04
C CYS A 697 17.69 12.96 -9.72
N GLY A 698 17.67 11.70 -9.26
CA GLY A 698 17.06 11.32 -8.00
C GLY A 698 17.81 11.88 -6.79
N LEU A 699 17.10 12.09 -5.69
CA LEU A 699 17.60 12.58 -4.41
C LEU A 699 17.20 11.62 -3.30
N LEU A 700 18.04 11.43 -2.28
CA LEU A 700 17.73 10.58 -1.12
C LEU A 700 16.53 11.15 -0.34
N PRO A 701 15.43 10.40 -0.20
CA PRO A 701 14.28 10.84 0.60
C PRO A 701 14.45 10.51 2.11
N PHE A 702 15.67 10.18 2.53
CA PHE A 702 16.04 9.82 3.90
C PHE A 702 17.56 9.99 4.11
N GLN A 703 17.98 9.98 5.39
CA GLN A 703 19.38 9.90 5.76
C GLN A 703 19.93 8.48 5.59
N MET A 704 21.13 8.36 4.99
CA MET A 704 21.84 7.08 4.87
C MET A 704 22.75 6.89 6.08
N PRO A 705 22.52 5.88 6.94
CA PRO A 705 23.24 5.73 8.20
C PRO A 705 24.71 5.40 7.99
N ALA A 706 25.59 6.01 8.79
CA ALA A 706 27.02 5.73 8.80
C ALA A 706 27.32 4.26 9.18
N ASN A 707 26.55 3.70 10.10
CA ASN A 707 26.71 2.34 10.64
C ASN A 707 25.51 1.95 11.49
N MET A 708 25.46 0.67 11.94
CA MET A 708 24.38 0.19 12.82
C MET A 708 24.34 0.85 14.21
N LYS A 709 25.43 1.50 14.65
CA LYS A 709 25.43 2.23 15.94
C LYS A 709 24.49 3.44 15.89
N THR A 710 24.51 4.21 14.80
CA THR A 710 23.59 5.34 14.65
C THR A 710 22.14 4.86 14.51
N VAL A 711 21.91 3.75 13.80
CA VAL A 711 20.59 3.10 13.68
C VAL A 711 20.01 2.70 15.05
N GLU A 712 20.85 2.16 15.95
CA GLU A 712 20.41 1.77 17.31
C GLU A 712 20.21 2.96 18.26
N ARG A 713 20.83 4.09 17.99
CA ARG A 713 20.79 5.27 18.86
C ARG A 713 19.79 6.32 18.45
N GLN A 714 19.30 6.22 17.23
CA GLN A 714 18.25 7.11 16.76
C GLN A 714 16.97 6.95 17.61
N LYS A 715 16.08 7.91 17.54
CA LYS A 715 14.79 7.88 18.18
C LYS A 715 13.74 7.53 17.13
N GLU A 716 12.96 6.50 17.38
CA GLU A 716 12.04 5.93 16.39
C GLU A 716 11.04 6.94 15.79
N ASP A 717 10.74 8.00 16.52
CA ASP A 717 9.78 9.04 16.13
C ASP A 717 10.39 10.31 15.53
N VAL A 718 11.73 10.42 15.48
CA VAL A 718 12.42 11.65 15.09
C VAL A 718 13.06 11.51 13.71
N PRO A 719 12.69 12.34 12.71
CA PRO A 719 13.40 12.37 11.44
C PRO A 719 14.76 13.06 11.58
N PHE A 720 15.70 12.75 10.68
CA PHE A 720 16.99 13.44 10.54
C PHE A 720 17.89 13.44 11.78
N ASP A 721 17.83 12.40 12.61
CA ASP A 721 18.61 12.31 13.84
C ASP A 721 19.75 11.27 13.79
N MET A 722 20.04 10.72 12.59
CA MET A 722 21.14 9.78 12.39
C MET A 722 22.45 10.47 11.98
N GLU A 723 23.58 9.90 12.38
CA GLU A 723 24.88 10.21 11.78
C GLU A 723 24.91 9.63 10.35
N CYS A 724 25.04 10.48 9.35
CA CYS A 724 25.06 10.08 7.95
C CYS A 724 26.40 9.49 7.53
N HIS A 725 26.35 8.58 6.54
CA HIS A 725 27.57 8.10 5.87
C HIS A 725 28.28 9.25 5.15
N VAL A 726 29.61 9.30 5.33
CA VAL A 726 30.51 10.18 4.58
C VAL A 726 31.32 9.31 3.65
N ASP A 727 31.22 9.54 2.34
CA ASP A 727 31.90 8.74 1.35
C ASP A 727 33.41 9.02 1.25
N SER A 728 34.14 8.24 0.47
CA SER A 728 35.57 8.35 0.26
C SER A 728 35.99 9.65 -0.48
N GLU A 729 35.06 10.42 -1.03
CA GLU A 729 35.26 11.71 -1.69
C GLU A 729 34.82 12.89 -0.81
N GLY A 730 34.26 12.61 0.38
CA GLY A 730 33.85 13.60 1.37
C GLY A 730 32.37 14.04 1.24
N HIS A 731 31.56 13.40 0.42
CA HIS A 731 30.14 13.69 0.34
C HIS A 731 29.39 13.04 1.52
N VAL A 732 28.42 13.77 2.07
CA VAL A 732 27.54 13.29 3.12
C VAL A 732 26.25 12.79 2.49
N TYR A 733 25.91 11.52 2.72
CA TYR A 733 24.68 10.92 2.17
C TYR A 733 23.49 11.25 3.07
N ASP A 734 23.17 12.53 3.11
CA ASP A 734 22.07 13.10 3.89
C ASP A 734 20.77 13.16 3.07
N PHE A 735 19.65 13.48 3.70
CA PHE A 735 18.39 13.78 3.03
C PHE A 735 18.60 14.84 1.92
N ALA A 736 17.95 14.64 0.79
CA ALA A 736 18.08 15.43 -0.43
C ALA A 736 19.48 15.38 -1.12
N PHE A 737 20.36 14.43 -0.74
CA PHE A 737 21.60 14.19 -1.47
C PHE A 737 21.35 13.37 -2.74
N GLY A 738 22.04 13.71 -3.82
CA GLY A 738 22.10 12.98 -5.07
C GLY A 738 23.08 13.66 -6.02
N MET A 739 23.52 12.94 -7.04
CA MET A 739 24.47 13.43 -8.05
C MET A 739 23.88 13.29 -9.46
N ASN A 740 24.28 14.19 -10.34
CA ASN A 740 24.14 14.09 -11.78
C ASN A 740 25.52 14.10 -12.48
N TRP A 741 25.56 14.17 -13.81
CA TRP A 741 26.84 14.21 -14.53
C TRP A 741 27.73 15.42 -14.19
N SER A 742 27.17 16.49 -13.66
CA SER A 742 27.88 17.71 -13.26
C SER A 742 28.37 17.67 -11.82
N GLY A 743 27.96 16.69 -11.01
CA GLY A 743 28.32 16.54 -9.59
C GLY A 743 27.10 16.54 -8.67
N VAL A 744 27.24 17.02 -7.44
CA VAL A 744 26.14 17.04 -6.46
C VAL A 744 25.03 17.98 -6.92
N ILE A 745 23.80 17.50 -6.88
CA ILE A 745 22.61 18.26 -7.26
C ILE A 745 22.33 19.32 -6.20
N ALA A 746 22.11 20.56 -6.65
CA ALA A 746 21.80 21.72 -5.80
C ALA A 746 20.76 22.60 -6.50
N ASP A 747 19.60 22.02 -6.82
CA ASP A 747 18.51 22.66 -7.54
C ASP A 747 17.40 23.17 -6.58
N GLU A 748 16.27 23.63 -7.17
CA GLU A 748 15.13 24.16 -6.42
C GLU A 748 14.46 23.13 -5.50
N ARG A 749 14.55 21.82 -5.83
CA ARG A 749 14.02 20.74 -5.01
C ARG A 749 14.80 20.65 -3.70
N VAL A 750 16.14 20.67 -3.78
CA VAL A 750 17.04 20.73 -2.61
C VAL A 750 16.79 22.01 -1.81
N ALA A 751 16.59 23.15 -2.48
CA ALA A 751 16.28 24.41 -1.80
C ALA A 751 14.91 24.39 -1.09
N ARG A 752 13.94 23.69 -1.65
CA ARG A 752 12.56 23.60 -1.09
C ARG A 752 12.47 22.65 0.09
N TYR A 753 13.10 21.48 0.00
CA TYR A 753 12.90 20.38 0.96
C TYR A 753 14.12 20.12 1.84
N GLY A 754 15.35 20.50 1.40
CA GLY A 754 16.53 20.31 2.20
C GLY A 754 16.40 20.95 3.59
N TRP A 755 16.63 20.15 4.62
CA TRP A 755 16.65 20.67 5.99
C TRP A 755 18.03 21.26 6.32
N LYS A 756 18.07 22.35 7.05
CA LYS A 756 19.31 22.97 7.55
C LYS A 756 19.09 23.41 8.99
#